data_a1fdd906cb3c5d44556ca795a8e75390
#
_entry.id   a1fdd906cb3c5d44556ca795a8e75390
#
_cell.length_a   1.000
_cell.length_b   1.000
_cell.length_c   1.000
_cell.angle_alpha   90.00
_cell.angle_beta   90.00
_cell.angle_gamma   90.00
#
_symmetry.space_group_name_H-M   'P 1'
#
loop_
_entity.id
_entity.type
_entity.pdbx_description
1 polymer ?
#
loop_
_entity_poly.entity_id
_entity_poly.type
_entity_poly.pdbx_seq_one_letter_code
_entity_poly.pdbx_strand_id
1 'polypeptide(L)'
;MNKTMVLVLLGVFGFAILSSNAQENRFFMPIEIRKAYEKGTRSYDGSPGANYWQNTVDYKIQVAIDPLEKLIKGYEEVVYHNNSPDEINTLVVRLYGDVFKKGNTRAYPVDQKDINEGVELEDVVIDGFTYDLQDQKMTRRSGTNISFSLQKPLKPESELSFKISWKQKIPSYSTIRTGAYDSTTFFVAYWYPQISVYDDIFGWDNLDYTLRTEFYNNLGNFDVKITVPDEFIVWATGTLENADEILPKNIFDKYRKAKNSEEVIHIISVKDLDNGYKSLSNTWHYTASEVSDFVFAISDHYLWDAAVQPVADRQVFISSAYPSDTSRNYSDHVAIQQKAMKHFSEDIPGIPYPYEAFTTFITMGRGGGMEYPMMANNGSPGLEVTIHEMFHSYFPMYVRTNERRWAWMDEGWATYNTTLVANRFFNDDYETAHVYSDIGSSFTIMGTIADIPLITSSEFLGNSNYGQASYSLPATVFAMLHQHLGDGLFLKCYREYIKRWAKKSPAPYDFFYTFENVSGQDLGWLWKPWFFELGPADLAIQSFEKNELVVMNYGNRPVPIIAEINYNNGESKFISQDASILSDGKNEVRFTIPGNENIERICVNMMVPDANLVDNFFPSIRTLYKNIKISAEITGEYKIEDPPGNISIIMEDGIMFYRRGDFGISQMLYPKDNVHFCSVDDTMDLKFNLDDSGSCTSVEINWRNRMMHGEKIE
;
A
#
# COMPACT_ATOMS: atom_id res chain seq x y z
N MET A 1 54.91 26.35 1.80
CA MET A 1 53.56 26.18 1.26
C MET A 1 53.12 27.51 0.67
N ASN A 2 52.87 27.53 -0.62
CA ASN A 2 52.54 28.77 -1.38
C ASN A 2 51.15 29.30 -0.96
N LYS A 3 51.06 30.64 -0.79
CA LYS A 3 49.78 31.32 -0.44
C LYS A 3 48.64 30.99 -1.42
N THR A 4 48.93 30.60 -2.63
CA THR A 4 47.97 30.16 -3.66
C THR A 4 47.32 28.82 -3.31
N MET A 5 48.01 27.89 -2.64
CA MET A 5 47.51 26.59 -2.25
C MET A 5 46.55 26.68 -1.05
N VAL A 6 46.76 27.68 -0.17
CA VAL A 6 45.85 27.93 0.97
C VAL A 6 44.54 28.56 0.49
N LEU A 7 44.54 29.41 -0.54
CA LEU A 7 43.32 29.99 -1.11
C LEU A 7 42.48 28.97 -1.85
N VAL A 8 43.09 27.99 -2.54
CA VAL A 8 42.35 26.91 -3.21
C VAL A 8 41.70 25.94 -2.19
N LEU A 9 42.41 25.62 -1.12
CA LEU A 9 41.85 24.79 -0.03
C LEU A 9 40.71 25.48 0.72
N LEU A 10 40.78 26.78 0.98
CA LEU A 10 39.70 27.56 1.58
C LEU A 10 38.52 27.74 0.61
N GLY A 11 38.75 27.84 -0.69
CA GLY A 11 37.71 27.89 -1.71
C GLY A 11 36.93 26.57 -1.84
N VAL A 12 37.63 25.45 -1.81
CA VAL A 12 36.99 24.11 -1.87
C VAL A 12 36.21 23.80 -0.59
N PHE A 13 36.74 24.16 0.58
CA PHE A 13 35.99 24.03 1.85
C PHE A 13 34.80 25.00 1.93
N GLY A 14 34.93 26.21 1.44
CA GLY A 14 33.83 27.19 1.38
C GLY A 14 32.70 26.76 0.43
N PHE A 15 33.03 26.15 -0.70
CA PHE A 15 32.02 25.62 -1.64
C PHE A 15 31.33 24.37 -1.09
N ALA A 16 32.04 23.49 -0.40
CA ALA A 16 31.44 22.32 0.24
C ALA A 16 30.48 22.72 1.40
N ILE A 17 30.84 23.74 2.19
CA ILE A 17 29.98 24.26 3.25
C ILE A 17 28.79 25.04 2.70
N LEU A 18 28.95 25.79 1.62
CA LEU A 18 27.84 26.50 0.97
C LEU A 18 26.88 25.55 0.25
N SER A 19 27.37 24.46 -0.33
CA SER A 19 26.49 23.44 -0.93
C SER A 19 25.73 22.63 0.13
N SER A 20 26.32 22.32 1.28
CA SER A 20 25.61 21.64 2.38
C SER A 20 24.52 22.53 2.99
N ASN A 21 24.79 23.82 3.22
CA ASN A 21 23.79 24.76 3.75
C ASN A 21 22.66 25.09 2.77
N ALA A 22 22.89 25.01 1.44
CA ALA A 22 21.84 25.20 0.44
C ALA A 22 20.89 24.00 0.38
N GLN A 23 21.39 22.80 0.64
CA GLN A 23 20.59 21.58 0.70
C GLN A 23 19.76 21.49 1.99
N GLU A 24 20.28 21.99 3.13
CA GLU A 24 19.63 21.98 4.44
C GLU A 24 18.31 22.79 4.51
N ASN A 25 18.07 23.78 3.63
CA ASN A 25 16.90 24.64 3.70
C ASN A 25 15.92 24.51 2.52
N ARG A 26 16.07 23.47 1.70
CA ARG A 26 15.30 23.33 0.45
C ARG A 26 13.85 22.91 0.69
N PHE A 27 13.62 22.06 1.69
CA PHE A 27 12.30 21.57 2.11
C PHE A 27 12.08 21.88 3.57
N PHE A 28 10.83 22.14 3.93
CA PHE A 28 10.46 22.15 5.35
C PHE A 28 10.79 20.79 5.96
N MET A 29 11.61 20.76 7.00
CA MET A 29 11.95 19.54 7.74
C MET A 29 11.51 19.72 9.20
N PRO A 30 10.66 18.83 9.75
CA PRO A 30 10.31 18.83 11.16
C PRO A 30 11.53 18.80 12.08
N ILE A 31 11.40 19.43 13.25
CA ILE A 31 12.51 19.57 14.19
C ILE A 31 13.08 18.21 14.63
N GLU A 32 12.21 17.23 14.80
CA GLU A 32 12.58 15.87 15.22
C GLU A 32 13.48 15.21 14.18
N ILE A 33 13.10 15.27 12.91
CA ILE A 33 13.87 14.70 11.81
C ILE A 33 15.20 15.45 11.65
N ARG A 34 15.17 16.80 11.66
CA ARG A 34 16.39 17.61 11.58
C ARG A 34 17.40 17.25 12.66
N LYS A 35 16.94 17.03 13.91
CA LYS A 35 17.81 16.58 15.00
C LYS A 35 18.48 15.23 14.75
N ALA A 36 17.82 14.30 14.04
CA ALA A 36 18.41 13.02 13.65
C ALA A 36 19.58 13.23 12.68
N TYR A 37 19.41 14.13 11.69
CA TYR A 37 20.51 14.53 10.80
C TYR A 37 21.66 15.22 11.57
N GLU A 38 21.35 16.15 12.48
CA GLU A 38 22.34 16.82 13.32
C GLU A 38 23.12 15.86 14.22
N LYS A 39 22.47 14.80 14.73
CA LYS A 39 23.10 13.73 15.52
C LYS A 39 23.92 12.75 14.67
N GLY A 40 23.82 12.83 13.34
CA GLY A 40 24.48 11.93 12.41
C GLY A 40 23.90 10.52 12.38
N THR A 41 22.66 10.33 12.83
CA THR A 41 21.93 9.06 12.63
C THR A 41 21.37 8.96 11.21
N ARG A 42 21.24 10.10 10.52
CA ARG A 42 20.81 10.23 9.12
C ARG A 42 21.82 11.05 8.33
N SER A 43 21.86 10.86 7.00
CA SER A 43 22.81 11.54 6.11
C SER A 43 22.11 12.20 4.93
N TYR A 44 22.58 13.38 4.53
CA TYR A 44 22.03 14.12 3.37
C TYR A 44 22.32 13.48 2.00
N ASP A 45 23.00 12.35 1.95
CA ASP A 45 23.07 11.49 0.77
C ASP A 45 21.97 10.42 0.73
N GLY A 46 21.08 10.41 1.74
CA GLY A 46 19.99 9.46 1.91
C GLY A 46 20.41 8.11 2.51
N SER A 47 21.69 7.95 2.93
CA SER A 47 22.14 6.75 3.63
C SER A 47 21.83 6.84 5.14
N PRO A 48 21.75 5.71 5.85
CA PRO A 48 21.89 5.73 7.30
C PRO A 48 23.18 6.43 7.68
N GLY A 49 23.12 7.34 8.64
CA GLY A 49 24.30 8.07 9.13
C GLY A 49 25.25 7.15 9.90
N ALA A 50 26.47 7.63 10.14
CA ALA A 50 27.49 6.85 10.85
C ALA A 50 27.07 6.47 12.28
N ASN A 51 26.17 7.24 12.89
CA ASN A 51 25.64 7.01 14.24
C ASN A 51 24.25 6.35 14.21
N TYR A 52 23.81 5.78 13.08
CA TYR A 52 22.52 5.10 13.00
C TYR A 52 22.50 3.86 13.89
N TRP A 53 21.40 3.70 14.59
CA TRP A 53 21.11 2.54 15.42
C TRP A 53 19.64 2.13 15.31
N GLN A 54 19.34 0.92 15.70
CA GLN A 54 17.97 0.46 15.94
C GLN A 54 17.97 -0.63 17.00
N ASN A 55 16.95 -0.62 17.85
CA ASN A 55 16.73 -1.67 18.83
C ASN A 55 16.12 -2.89 18.16
N THR A 56 16.33 -4.06 18.74
CA THR A 56 15.79 -5.33 18.27
C THR A 56 15.13 -6.09 19.42
N VAL A 57 14.37 -7.12 19.09
CA VAL A 57 13.61 -7.86 20.09
C VAL A 57 13.51 -9.33 19.69
N ASP A 58 13.74 -10.25 20.64
CA ASP A 58 13.55 -11.69 20.43
C ASP A 58 12.35 -12.17 21.26
N TYR A 59 11.42 -12.86 20.60
CA TYR A 59 10.20 -13.38 21.20
C TYR A 59 10.22 -14.90 21.25
N LYS A 60 9.90 -15.45 22.42
CA LYS A 60 9.57 -16.86 22.58
C LYS A 60 8.16 -16.97 23.15
N ILE A 61 7.21 -17.42 22.31
CA ILE A 61 5.79 -17.34 22.61
C ILE A 61 5.17 -18.73 22.67
N GLN A 62 4.33 -18.95 23.65
CA GLN A 62 3.42 -20.10 23.72
C GLN A 62 1.98 -19.57 23.74
N VAL A 63 1.16 -20.03 22.82
CA VAL A 63 -0.22 -19.57 22.69
C VAL A 63 -1.16 -20.74 22.50
N ALA A 64 -2.32 -20.67 23.13
CA ALA A 64 -3.43 -21.58 22.92
C ALA A 64 -4.66 -20.82 22.45
N ILE A 65 -5.36 -21.39 21.46
CA ILE A 65 -6.63 -20.88 20.94
C ILE A 65 -7.75 -21.80 21.40
N ASP A 66 -8.76 -21.20 22.00
CA ASP A 66 -10.07 -21.82 22.23
C ASP A 66 -11.04 -21.32 21.15
N PRO A 67 -11.30 -22.12 20.09
CA PRO A 67 -12.17 -21.70 18.99
C PRO A 67 -13.62 -21.47 19.41
N LEU A 68 -14.12 -22.23 20.40
CA LEU A 68 -15.50 -22.10 20.88
C LEU A 68 -15.70 -20.79 21.63
N GLU A 69 -14.76 -20.45 22.50
CA GLU A 69 -14.79 -19.22 23.28
C GLU A 69 -14.21 -18.03 22.51
N LYS A 70 -13.58 -18.27 21.33
CA LYS A 70 -12.86 -17.28 20.54
C LYS A 70 -11.85 -16.51 21.41
N LEU A 71 -11.07 -17.27 22.14
CA LEU A 71 -10.18 -16.76 23.18
C LEU A 71 -8.74 -17.20 22.92
N ILE A 72 -7.84 -16.22 22.97
CA ILE A 72 -6.40 -16.43 22.98
C ILE A 72 -5.92 -16.43 24.43
N LYS A 73 -5.06 -17.39 24.78
CA LYS A 73 -4.28 -17.38 26.02
C LYS A 73 -2.81 -17.58 25.67
N GLY A 74 -1.98 -16.64 26.06
CA GLY A 74 -0.58 -16.65 25.70
C GLY A 74 0.34 -16.38 26.88
N TYR A 75 1.58 -16.82 26.73
CA TYR A 75 2.72 -16.50 27.56
C TYR A 75 3.91 -16.24 26.65
N GLU A 76 4.68 -15.22 26.96
CA GLU A 76 5.92 -14.91 26.23
C GLU A 76 7.08 -14.58 27.16
N GLU A 77 8.26 -14.93 26.67
CA GLU A 77 9.54 -14.49 27.15
C GLU A 77 10.20 -13.65 26.04
N VAL A 78 10.55 -12.44 26.38
CA VAL A 78 11.07 -11.46 25.42
C VAL A 78 12.42 -10.96 25.90
N VAL A 79 13.38 -10.84 24.97
CA VAL A 79 14.65 -10.17 25.18
C VAL A 79 14.67 -8.92 24.32
N TYR A 80 14.77 -7.75 24.93
CA TYR A 80 14.85 -6.47 24.25
C TYR A 80 16.26 -5.93 24.30
N HIS A 81 16.83 -5.62 23.13
CA HIS A 81 18.21 -5.15 22.99
C HIS A 81 18.22 -3.62 22.80
N ASN A 82 18.79 -2.91 23.73
CA ASN A 82 18.97 -1.46 23.64
C ASN A 82 20.29 -1.13 22.93
N ASN A 83 20.23 -1.01 21.59
CA ASN A 83 21.36 -0.59 20.76
C ASN A 83 21.43 0.94 20.63
N SER A 84 20.54 1.68 21.29
CA SER A 84 20.57 3.14 21.30
C SER A 84 21.68 3.68 22.21
N PRO A 85 22.14 4.92 21.98
CA PRO A 85 23.05 5.59 22.90
C PRO A 85 22.38 6.07 24.19
N ASP A 86 21.07 5.88 24.33
CA ASP A 86 20.27 6.43 25.41
C ASP A 86 20.07 5.42 26.56
N GLU A 87 20.03 5.93 27.78
CA GLU A 87 19.53 5.20 28.94
C GLU A 87 18.00 5.18 28.93
N ILE A 88 17.37 4.01 28.87
CA ILE A 88 15.91 3.84 28.80
C ILE A 88 15.38 3.61 30.22
N ASN A 89 14.52 4.52 30.70
CA ASN A 89 13.90 4.46 32.02
C ASN A 89 12.47 3.91 32.02
N THR A 90 11.87 3.79 30.87
CA THR A 90 10.48 3.35 30.69
C THR A 90 10.42 2.36 29.54
N LEU A 91 9.77 1.22 29.73
CA LEU A 91 9.43 0.28 28.67
C LEU A 91 8.00 0.58 28.20
N VAL A 92 7.77 0.68 26.88
CA VAL A 92 6.45 0.83 26.28
C VAL A 92 6.07 -0.44 25.56
N VAL A 93 4.90 -0.98 25.90
CA VAL A 93 4.36 -2.21 25.32
C VAL A 93 3.02 -1.91 24.65
N ARG A 94 2.86 -2.39 23.42
CA ARG A 94 1.66 -2.28 22.63
C ARG A 94 0.67 -3.38 22.97
N LEU A 95 -0.57 -2.99 23.14
CA LEU A 95 -1.70 -3.88 23.36
C LEU A 95 -2.74 -3.58 22.28
N TYR A 96 -2.44 -3.98 21.03
CA TYR A 96 -3.28 -3.66 19.89
C TYR A 96 -4.75 -4.13 20.07
N GLY A 97 -4.98 -5.28 20.72
CA GLY A 97 -6.30 -5.79 21.05
C GLY A 97 -7.15 -4.84 21.92
N ASP A 98 -6.51 -3.88 22.61
CA ASP A 98 -7.22 -2.82 23.36
C ASP A 98 -8.02 -1.88 22.45
N VAL A 99 -7.85 -1.94 21.14
CA VAL A 99 -8.73 -1.22 20.22
C VAL A 99 -10.20 -1.64 20.40
N PHE A 100 -10.46 -2.87 20.83
CA PHE A 100 -11.81 -3.35 21.15
C PHE A 100 -12.24 -3.05 22.59
N LYS A 101 -11.37 -2.47 23.41
CA LYS A 101 -11.69 -2.12 24.80
C LYS A 101 -12.73 -1.02 24.87
N LYS A 102 -13.69 -1.17 25.78
CA LYS A 102 -14.71 -0.16 26.05
C LYS A 102 -14.07 1.19 26.40
N GLY A 103 -14.50 2.23 25.71
CA GLY A 103 -14.03 3.61 25.91
C GLY A 103 -12.78 4.01 25.12
N ASN A 104 -12.11 3.10 24.44
CA ASN A 104 -10.97 3.45 23.58
C ASN A 104 -11.41 4.12 22.26
N THR A 105 -10.55 5.00 21.75
CA THR A 105 -10.77 5.73 20.49
C THR A 105 -10.60 4.80 19.30
N ARG A 106 -11.49 4.94 18.32
CA ARG A 106 -11.48 4.22 17.04
C ARG A 106 -11.80 5.16 15.89
N ALA A 107 -11.12 4.99 14.78
CA ALA A 107 -11.35 5.74 13.55
C ALA A 107 -12.60 5.24 12.79
N TYR A 108 -12.97 3.98 13.00
CA TYR A 108 -14.14 3.33 12.41
C TYR A 108 -15.04 2.73 13.49
N PRO A 109 -16.37 2.69 13.27
CA PRO A 109 -17.27 1.98 14.16
C PRO A 109 -16.98 0.47 14.12
N VAL A 110 -17.06 -0.18 15.27
CA VAL A 110 -17.03 -1.64 15.41
C VAL A 110 -18.35 -2.12 15.98
N ASP A 111 -18.70 -3.40 15.72
CA ASP A 111 -19.91 -4.00 16.30
C ASP A 111 -19.82 -4.01 17.82
N GLN A 112 -20.94 -3.70 18.48
CA GLN A 112 -21.01 -3.66 19.94
C GLN A 112 -20.70 -5.00 20.61
N LYS A 113 -20.91 -6.11 19.90
CA LYS A 113 -20.63 -7.47 20.39
C LYS A 113 -19.13 -7.78 20.48
N ASP A 114 -18.28 -7.04 19.74
CA ASP A 114 -16.83 -7.16 19.81
C ASP A 114 -16.21 -6.23 20.87
N ILE A 115 -16.99 -5.30 21.41
CA ILE A 115 -16.52 -4.45 22.52
C ILE A 115 -16.39 -5.28 23.80
N ASN A 116 -15.20 -5.24 24.40
CA ASN A 116 -14.83 -6.05 25.54
C ASN A 116 -13.95 -5.26 26.53
N GLU A 117 -13.33 -5.95 27.50
CA GLU A 117 -12.42 -5.32 28.49
C GLU A 117 -10.97 -5.15 27.98
N GLY A 118 -10.70 -5.52 26.71
CA GLY A 118 -9.38 -5.44 26.08
C GLY A 118 -8.49 -6.63 26.45
N VAL A 119 -7.17 -6.43 26.35
CA VAL A 119 -6.16 -7.44 26.68
C VAL A 119 -6.03 -7.55 28.19
N GLU A 120 -6.32 -8.71 28.74
CA GLU A 120 -6.10 -9.01 30.16
C GLU A 120 -4.65 -9.47 30.36
N LEU A 121 -3.91 -8.76 31.21
CA LEU A 121 -2.51 -9.05 31.50
C LEU A 121 -2.36 -9.74 32.85
N GLU A 122 -1.48 -10.73 32.92
CA GLU A 122 -1.17 -11.49 34.13
C GLU A 122 0.37 -11.65 34.23
N ASP A 123 0.88 -11.77 35.44
CA ASP A 123 2.27 -12.17 35.74
C ASP A 123 3.36 -11.37 35.00
N VAL A 124 3.27 -10.03 35.00
CA VAL A 124 4.29 -9.19 34.35
C VAL A 124 5.56 -9.16 35.16
N VAL A 125 6.66 -9.62 34.56
CA VAL A 125 8.00 -9.64 35.17
C VAL A 125 9.00 -8.97 34.24
N ILE A 126 9.71 -7.94 34.72
CA ILE A 126 10.77 -7.25 33.98
C ILE A 126 12.06 -7.35 34.80
N ASP A 127 13.12 -7.93 34.24
CA ASP A 127 14.43 -8.16 34.90
C ASP A 127 14.27 -8.80 36.27
N GLY A 128 13.34 -9.77 36.39
CA GLY A 128 13.07 -10.50 37.64
C GLY A 128 12.23 -9.75 38.66
N PHE A 129 11.80 -8.53 38.40
CA PHE A 129 10.88 -7.77 39.24
C PHE A 129 9.43 -7.95 38.75
N THR A 130 8.52 -8.38 39.63
CA THR A 130 7.08 -8.52 39.33
C THR A 130 6.38 -7.17 39.48
N TYR A 131 5.67 -6.74 38.46
CA TYR A 131 4.93 -5.50 38.44
C TYR A 131 3.50 -5.67 38.91
N ASP A 132 3.09 -4.82 39.85
CA ASP A 132 1.66 -4.66 40.20
C ASP A 132 1.01 -3.72 39.17
N LEU A 133 0.10 -4.27 38.37
CA LEU A 133 -0.61 -3.53 37.34
C LEU A 133 -1.57 -2.46 37.89
N GLN A 134 -1.85 -2.47 39.19
CA GLN A 134 -2.66 -1.46 39.88
C GLN A 134 -1.80 -0.30 40.42
N ASP A 135 -0.49 -0.46 40.51
CA ASP A 135 0.40 0.61 40.92
C ASP A 135 0.65 1.63 39.79
N GLN A 136 -0.15 2.69 39.79
CA GLN A 136 -0.09 3.77 38.77
C GLN A 136 1.23 4.55 38.78
N LYS A 137 2.12 4.35 39.77
CA LYS A 137 3.46 4.95 39.77
C LYS A 137 4.42 4.14 38.89
N MET A 138 4.21 2.84 38.83
CA MET A 138 5.07 1.91 38.10
C MET A 138 4.49 1.53 36.75
N THR A 139 3.17 1.57 36.59
CA THR A 139 2.48 1.16 35.36
C THR A 139 1.47 2.21 34.92
N ARG A 140 1.40 2.50 33.64
CA ARG A 140 0.39 3.39 33.06
C ARG A 140 -0.16 2.82 31.76
N ARG A 141 -1.45 2.47 31.74
CA ARG A 141 -2.15 2.00 30.55
C ARG A 141 -3.00 3.12 29.96
N SER A 142 -2.86 3.40 28.69
CA SER A 142 -3.58 4.45 27.97
C SER A 142 -3.79 4.05 26.51
N GLY A 143 -5.02 4.15 26.01
CA GLY A 143 -5.35 3.71 24.67
C GLY A 143 -4.96 2.26 24.42
N THR A 144 -4.11 2.03 23.43
CA THR A 144 -3.58 0.70 23.07
C THR A 144 -2.14 0.49 23.54
N ASN A 145 -1.70 1.24 24.56
CA ASN A 145 -0.35 1.14 25.09
C ASN A 145 -0.35 0.91 26.62
N ILE A 146 0.67 0.23 27.12
CA ILE A 146 1.00 0.19 28.54
C ILE A 146 2.49 0.52 28.68
N SER A 147 2.83 1.36 29.66
CA SER A 147 4.21 1.71 29.99
C SER A 147 4.59 1.26 31.40
N PHE A 148 5.81 0.81 31.55
CA PHE A 148 6.40 0.35 32.79
C PHE A 148 7.60 1.22 33.14
N SER A 149 7.60 1.85 34.34
CA SER A 149 8.77 2.52 34.87
C SER A 149 9.76 1.46 35.33
N LEU A 150 10.94 1.41 34.73
CA LEU A 150 11.96 0.39 35.04
C LEU A 150 12.54 0.61 36.43
N GLN A 151 12.76 -0.48 37.17
CA GLN A 151 13.45 -0.43 38.48
C GLN A 151 14.89 0.04 38.38
N LYS A 152 15.54 -0.27 37.27
CA LYS A 152 16.86 0.20 36.89
C LYS A 152 16.82 0.63 35.44
N PRO A 153 17.47 1.76 35.11
CA PRO A 153 17.57 2.16 33.70
C PRO A 153 18.23 1.08 32.85
N LEU A 154 17.68 0.80 31.67
CA LEU A 154 18.32 -0.05 30.68
C LEU A 154 19.39 0.77 29.96
N LYS A 155 20.65 0.38 30.15
CA LYS A 155 21.79 1.10 29.60
C LYS A 155 21.97 0.88 28.11
N PRO A 156 22.69 1.77 27.42
CA PRO A 156 23.17 1.48 26.07
C PRO A 156 23.89 0.13 25.99
N GLU A 157 23.78 -0.55 24.85
CA GLU A 157 24.41 -1.85 24.56
C GLU A 157 24.08 -2.94 25.61
N SER A 158 22.87 -2.89 26.19
CA SER A 158 22.43 -3.88 27.17
C SER A 158 21.05 -4.45 26.84
N GLU A 159 20.68 -5.52 27.51
CA GLU A 159 19.47 -6.29 27.29
C GLU A 159 18.51 -6.16 28.48
N LEU A 160 17.23 -6.31 28.22
CA LEU A 160 16.15 -6.37 29.19
C LEU A 160 15.33 -7.64 28.97
N SER A 161 15.08 -8.40 30.03
CA SER A 161 14.18 -9.54 30.02
C SER A 161 12.77 -9.11 30.41
N PHE A 162 11.79 -9.46 29.56
CA PHE A 162 10.37 -9.19 29.80
C PHE A 162 9.57 -10.48 29.66
N LYS A 163 8.72 -10.79 30.65
CA LYS A 163 7.84 -11.96 30.66
C LYS A 163 6.43 -11.54 31.00
N ILE A 164 5.47 -12.08 30.30
CA ILE A 164 4.06 -11.75 30.50
C ILE A 164 3.14 -12.88 30.07
N SER A 165 2.05 -13.06 30.81
CA SER A 165 0.90 -13.86 30.42
C SER A 165 -0.27 -12.94 30.05
N TRP A 166 -1.06 -13.33 29.06
CA TRP A 166 -2.22 -12.53 28.68
C TRP A 166 -3.37 -13.37 28.14
N LYS A 167 -4.55 -12.74 28.10
CA LYS A 167 -5.74 -13.25 27.43
C LYS A 167 -6.39 -12.15 26.61
N GLN A 168 -6.92 -12.51 25.44
CA GLN A 168 -7.75 -11.59 24.65
C GLN A 168 -8.79 -12.33 23.81
N LYS A 169 -9.91 -11.68 23.57
CA LYS A 169 -10.96 -12.17 22.68
C LYS A 169 -10.61 -11.88 21.21
N ILE A 170 -10.96 -12.82 20.33
CA ILE A 170 -10.88 -12.64 18.88
C ILE A 170 -12.19 -12.02 18.40
N PRO A 171 -12.18 -10.88 17.68
CA PRO A 171 -13.39 -10.24 17.17
C PRO A 171 -14.07 -11.14 16.12
N SER A 172 -15.40 -11.06 16.03
CA SER A 172 -16.19 -11.96 15.16
C SER A 172 -17.16 -11.23 14.25
N TYR A 173 -17.47 -9.99 14.56
CA TYR A 173 -18.40 -9.14 13.82
C TYR A 173 -17.67 -8.03 13.09
N SER A 174 -16.55 -7.58 13.64
CA SER A 174 -15.68 -6.54 13.08
C SER A 174 -14.32 -7.16 12.78
N THR A 175 -14.25 -7.96 11.73
CA THR A 175 -13.04 -8.70 11.32
C THR A 175 -12.08 -7.78 10.53
N ILE A 176 -11.63 -6.71 11.17
CA ILE A 176 -10.69 -5.75 10.57
C ILE A 176 -9.28 -6.26 10.85
N ARG A 177 -8.58 -6.76 9.82
CA ARG A 177 -7.20 -7.27 9.85
C ARG A 177 -7.00 -8.53 10.73
N THR A 178 -7.89 -8.79 11.67
CA THR A 178 -7.88 -9.95 12.58
C THR A 178 -9.31 -10.36 12.86
N GLY A 179 -9.59 -11.63 13.10
CA GLY A 179 -10.92 -12.08 13.51
C GLY A 179 -11.28 -13.52 13.20
N ALA A 180 -12.48 -13.89 13.66
CA ALA A 180 -13.15 -15.14 13.31
C ALA A 180 -14.06 -14.90 12.11
N TYR A 181 -13.78 -15.54 10.99
CA TYR A 181 -14.52 -15.38 9.74
C TYR A 181 -15.74 -16.31 9.67
N ASP A 182 -15.66 -17.43 10.36
CA ASP A 182 -16.77 -18.33 10.67
C ASP A 182 -16.56 -18.98 12.06
N SER A 183 -17.17 -20.14 12.34
CA SER A 183 -17.04 -20.81 13.63
C SER A 183 -15.68 -21.45 13.89
N THR A 184 -14.95 -21.78 12.82
CA THR A 184 -13.70 -22.56 12.88
C THR A 184 -12.58 -21.99 12.01
N THR A 185 -12.79 -20.85 11.37
CA THR A 185 -11.76 -20.15 10.57
C THR A 185 -11.38 -18.84 11.22
N PHE A 186 -10.09 -18.68 11.54
CA PHE A 186 -9.55 -17.51 12.22
C PHE A 186 -8.30 -17.02 11.53
N PHE A 187 -8.18 -15.70 11.40
CA PHE A 187 -6.91 -15.04 11.15
C PHE A 187 -6.55 -14.21 12.38
N VAL A 188 -5.36 -14.43 12.92
CA VAL A 188 -4.93 -13.92 14.22
C VAL A 188 -3.71 -13.02 14.06
N ALA A 189 -3.96 -11.73 14.16
CA ALA A 189 -2.94 -10.69 14.10
C ALA A 189 -3.07 -9.76 15.32
N TYR A 190 -1.98 -9.08 15.70
CA TYR A 190 -1.96 -8.11 16.81
C TYR A 190 -2.39 -8.74 18.14
N TRP A 191 -1.96 -9.95 18.36
CA TRP A 191 -2.52 -10.87 19.35
C TRP A 191 -1.64 -11.04 20.59
N TYR A 192 -0.43 -10.56 20.58
CA TYR A 192 0.53 -10.64 21.70
C TYR A 192 1.00 -9.25 22.12
N PRO A 193 1.42 -9.02 23.38
CA PRO A 193 2.01 -7.78 23.82
C PRO A 193 3.33 -7.49 23.09
N GLN A 194 3.43 -6.38 22.38
CA GLN A 194 4.61 -6.05 21.58
C GLN A 194 5.40 -4.90 22.21
N ILE A 195 6.70 -5.05 22.39
CA ILE A 195 7.54 -3.92 22.79
C ILE A 195 7.54 -2.90 21.65
N SER A 196 7.15 -1.65 21.95
CA SER A 196 7.08 -0.56 20.98
C SER A 196 8.45 -0.23 20.40
N VAL A 197 8.47 0.41 19.24
CA VAL A 197 9.73 0.92 18.66
C VAL A 197 10.20 2.12 19.47
N TYR A 198 11.50 2.13 19.76
CA TYR A 198 12.25 3.29 20.22
C TYR A 198 13.23 3.65 19.11
N ASP A 199 13.08 4.82 18.49
CA ASP A 199 13.85 5.22 17.31
C ASP A 199 14.63 6.54 17.53
N ASP A 200 15.48 6.85 16.55
CA ASP A 200 16.38 8.01 16.58
C ASP A 200 15.66 9.35 16.33
N ILE A 201 14.43 9.33 15.82
CA ILE A 201 13.63 10.52 15.47
C ILE A 201 12.68 10.89 16.61
N PHE A 202 11.85 9.94 17.05
CA PHE A 202 10.73 10.19 17.96
C PHE A 202 10.92 9.62 19.36
N GLY A 203 11.97 8.82 19.59
CA GLY A 203 12.07 7.99 20.80
C GLY A 203 11.00 6.90 20.78
N TRP A 204 10.26 6.70 21.88
CA TRP A 204 9.18 5.72 21.93
C TRP A 204 8.03 6.11 21.00
N ASP A 205 7.62 5.20 20.10
CA ASP A 205 6.38 5.34 19.38
C ASP A 205 5.20 5.03 20.31
N ASN A 206 4.56 6.10 20.79
CA ASN A 206 3.43 6.07 21.71
C ASN A 206 2.08 6.30 21.03
N LEU A 207 2.02 6.31 19.70
CA LEU A 207 0.75 6.52 18.99
C LEU A 207 -0.23 5.38 19.28
N ASP A 208 -1.47 5.71 19.60
CA ASP A 208 -2.51 4.71 19.78
C ASP A 208 -2.92 4.09 18.44
N TYR A 209 -3.22 2.80 18.46
CA TYR A 209 -3.85 2.13 17.34
C TYR A 209 -5.36 2.39 17.33
N THR A 210 -5.85 2.94 16.23
CA THR A 210 -7.26 3.35 16.09
C THR A 210 -8.00 2.64 14.95
N LEU A 211 -7.46 1.55 14.41
CA LEU A 211 -7.92 0.80 13.23
C LEU A 211 -7.60 1.45 11.88
N ARG A 212 -7.09 2.67 11.81
CA ARG A 212 -6.84 3.36 10.54
C ARG A 212 -5.46 3.11 9.99
N THR A 213 -4.45 3.62 10.71
CA THR A 213 -3.05 3.47 10.31
C THR A 213 -2.57 2.05 10.57
N GLU A 214 -1.61 1.64 9.80
CA GLU A 214 -0.97 0.35 9.93
C GLU A 214 0.06 0.32 11.05
N PHE A 215 1.18 -0.36 10.91
CA PHE A 215 1.99 -0.75 12.03
C PHE A 215 3.44 -0.27 11.90
N TYR A 216 4.11 -0.20 13.01
CA TYR A 216 5.53 0.07 13.09
C TYR A 216 6.09 -0.69 14.29
N ASN A 217 6.78 -1.80 14.01
CA ASN A 217 7.24 -2.75 15.01
C ASN A 217 8.75 -2.95 14.93
N ASN A 218 9.36 -3.45 16.04
CA ASN A 218 10.77 -3.79 16.06
C ASN A 218 11.08 -4.99 15.16
N LEU A 219 12.29 -5.03 14.62
CA LEU A 219 12.82 -6.22 13.98
C LEU A 219 13.22 -7.24 15.05
N GLY A 220 12.86 -8.50 14.86
CA GLY A 220 13.16 -9.53 15.83
C GLY A 220 13.10 -10.95 15.31
N ASN A 221 13.44 -11.88 16.20
CA ASN A 221 13.33 -13.31 15.95
C ASN A 221 12.16 -13.86 16.79
N PHE A 222 11.45 -14.81 16.20
CA PHE A 222 10.28 -15.42 16.80
C PHE A 222 10.46 -16.94 16.88
N ASP A 223 10.19 -17.50 18.05
CA ASP A 223 10.05 -18.92 18.35
C ASP A 223 8.64 -19.11 18.93
N VAL A 224 7.69 -19.60 18.15
CA VAL A 224 6.27 -19.57 18.48
C VAL A 224 5.67 -20.97 18.45
N LYS A 225 5.06 -21.37 19.57
CA LYS A 225 4.30 -22.61 19.72
C LYS A 225 2.83 -22.31 19.82
N ILE A 226 2.04 -22.81 18.86
CA ILE A 226 0.60 -22.55 18.72
C ILE A 226 -0.15 -23.84 19.01
N THR A 227 -0.95 -23.86 20.06
CA THR A 227 -1.76 -25.00 20.44
C THR A 227 -3.21 -24.79 20.03
N VAL A 228 -3.73 -25.72 19.23
CA VAL A 228 -5.13 -25.75 18.73
C VAL A 228 -5.68 -27.18 18.84
N PRO A 229 -7.01 -27.40 18.76
CA PRO A 229 -7.56 -28.75 18.64
C PRO A 229 -6.99 -29.51 17.42
N ASP A 230 -6.97 -30.84 17.48
CA ASP A 230 -6.26 -31.70 16.52
C ASP A 230 -6.87 -31.72 15.11
N GLU A 231 -8.10 -31.25 14.94
CA GLU A 231 -8.77 -31.07 13.66
C GLU A 231 -8.32 -29.81 12.90
N PHE A 232 -7.67 -28.85 13.56
CA PHE A 232 -7.24 -27.60 12.93
C PHE A 232 -5.88 -27.72 12.27
N ILE A 233 -5.76 -27.00 11.15
CA ILE A 233 -4.48 -26.73 10.45
C ILE A 233 -4.06 -25.30 10.82
N VAL A 234 -2.77 -25.09 10.99
CA VAL A 234 -2.18 -23.77 11.28
C VAL A 234 -1.27 -23.33 10.15
N TRP A 235 -1.43 -22.11 9.71
CA TRP A 235 -0.51 -21.39 8.82
C TRP A 235 0.00 -20.15 9.54
N ALA A 236 1.30 -19.86 9.47
CA ALA A 236 1.87 -18.76 10.22
C ALA A 236 3.04 -18.10 9.50
N THR A 237 3.41 -16.90 9.97
CA THR A 237 4.70 -16.27 9.67
C THR A 237 5.83 -17.25 9.95
N GLY A 238 6.80 -17.35 9.02
CA GLY A 238 8.00 -18.16 9.22
C GLY A 238 7.91 -19.57 8.66
N THR A 239 8.70 -20.45 9.24
CA THR A 239 8.86 -21.85 8.82
C THR A 239 8.29 -22.80 9.87
N LEU A 240 7.52 -23.79 9.41
CA LEU A 240 7.04 -24.89 10.26
C LEU A 240 8.19 -25.85 10.59
N GLU A 241 8.55 -25.91 11.88
CA GLU A 241 9.71 -26.69 12.35
C GLU A 241 9.40 -28.14 12.64
N ASN A 242 8.19 -28.46 13.13
CA ASN A 242 7.81 -29.80 13.54
C ASN A 242 6.81 -30.48 12.59
N ALA A 243 6.97 -30.25 11.28
CA ALA A 243 6.05 -30.81 10.28
C ALA A 243 5.94 -32.35 10.33
N ASP A 244 7.02 -33.05 10.62
CA ASP A 244 7.08 -34.51 10.74
C ASP A 244 6.43 -35.05 12.02
N GLU A 245 6.35 -34.24 13.07
CA GLU A 245 5.70 -34.57 14.34
C GLU A 245 4.20 -34.29 14.33
N ILE A 246 3.77 -33.29 13.52
CA ILE A 246 2.38 -32.80 13.55
C ILE A 246 1.53 -33.28 12.39
N LEU A 247 2.10 -33.44 11.19
CA LEU A 247 1.35 -33.87 10.02
C LEU A 247 1.27 -35.39 9.91
N PRO A 248 0.08 -35.98 9.64
CA PRO A 248 -0.03 -37.39 9.27
C PRO A 248 0.91 -37.71 8.11
N LYS A 249 1.44 -38.95 8.11
CA LYS A 249 2.48 -39.34 7.16
C LYS A 249 2.18 -39.02 5.69
N ASN A 250 0.96 -39.29 5.23
CA ASN A 250 0.54 -38.99 3.86
C ASN A 250 0.54 -37.48 3.55
N ILE A 251 0.21 -36.63 4.51
CA ILE A 251 0.23 -35.17 4.39
C ILE A 251 1.67 -34.66 4.47
N PHE A 252 2.45 -35.17 5.41
CA PHE A 252 3.88 -34.86 5.53
C PHE A 252 4.65 -35.20 4.24
N ASP A 253 4.38 -36.36 3.61
CA ASP A 253 5.00 -36.71 2.34
C ASP A 253 4.66 -35.70 1.21
N LYS A 254 3.42 -35.18 1.17
CA LYS A 254 3.01 -34.09 0.24
C LYS A 254 3.70 -32.78 0.57
N TYR A 255 3.72 -32.36 1.86
CA TYR A 255 4.41 -31.17 2.32
C TYR A 255 5.89 -31.17 1.94
N ARG A 256 6.57 -32.29 2.20
CA ARG A 256 7.97 -32.47 1.82
C ARG A 256 8.19 -32.43 0.31
N LYS A 257 7.25 -32.96 -0.49
CA LYS A 257 7.28 -32.87 -1.95
C LYS A 257 7.13 -31.41 -2.38
N ALA A 258 6.20 -30.66 -1.82
CA ALA A 258 5.97 -29.25 -2.12
C ALA A 258 7.23 -28.39 -1.84
N LYS A 259 7.96 -28.66 -0.77
CA LYS A 259 9.23 -27.96 -0.45
C LYS A 259 10.37 -28.20 -1.48
N ASN A 260 10.15 -29.07 -2.47
CA ASN A 260 11.14 -29.41 -3.50
C ASN A 260 10.53 -29.44 -4.91
N SER A 261 9.35 -28.86 -5.11
CA SER A 261 8.64 -28.88 -6.40
C SER A 261 8.23 -27.47 -6.80
N GLU A 262 8.58 -27.07 -8.00
CA GLU A 262 8.04 -25.86 -8.64
C GLU A 262 6.59 -26.08 -9.12
N GLU A 263 6.16 -27.32 -9.32
CA GLU A 263 4.78 -27.67 -9.59
C GLU A 263 3.95 -27.62 -8.30
N VAL A 264 2.74 -27.09 -8.40
CA VAL A 264 1.81 -26.96 -7.26
C VAL A 264 1.42 -28.33 -6.72
N ILE A 265 1.57 -28.51 -5.43
CA ILE A 265 1.20 -29.72 -4.68
C ILE A 265 0.02 -29.39 -3.77
N HIS A 266 -1.08 -30.14 -3.90
CA HIS A 266 -2.22 -30.08 -2.99
C HIS A 266 -1.87 -30.84 -1.69
N ILE A 267 -1.39 -30.11 -0.68
CA ILE A 267 -0.98 -30.67 0.62
C ILE A 267 -2.21 -31.19 1.37
N ILE A 268 -3.22 -30.34 1.52
CA ILE A 268 -4.54 -30.70 2.06
C ILE A 268 -5.57 -30.49 0.96
N SER A 269 -6.25 -31.54 0.57
CA SER A 269 -7.31 -31.55 -0.43
C SER A 269 -8.66 -31.82 0.22
N VAL A 270 -9.77 -31.58 -0.50
CA VAL A 270 -11.13 -31.94 -0.08
C VAL A 270 -11.20 -33.39 0.40
N LYS A 271 -10.56 -34.32 -0.33
CA LYS A 271 -10.52 -35.74 0.03
C LYS A 271 -9.84 -36.00 1.39
N ASP A 272 -8.80 -35.22 1.72
CA ASP A 272 -8.10 -35.40 3.01
C ASP A 272 -9.00 -34.93 4.16
N LEU A 273 -9.76 -33.86 3.97
CA LEU A 273 -10.75 -33.34 4.94
C LEU A 273 -11.93 -34.31 5.08
N ASP A 274 -12.49 -34.80 3.97
CA ASP A 274 -13.61 -35.77 3.96
C ASP A 274 -13.23 -37.09 4.66
N ASN A 275 -11.95 -37.49 4.59
CA ASN A 275 -11.41 -38.64 5.30
C ASN A 275 -11.14 -38.39 6.79
N GLY A 276 -11.49 -37.21 7.31
CA GLY A 276 -11.34 -36.83 8.70
C GLY A 276 -9.89 -36.52 9.07
N TYR A 277 -9.31 -35.54 8.41
CA TYR A 277 -7.97 -35.03 8.76
C TYR A 277 -7.86 -34.73 10.26
N LYS A 278 -6.79 -35.17 10.86
CA LYS A 278 -6.37 -34.80 12.21
C LYS A 278 -4.85 -34.73 12.27
N SER A 279 -4.35 -33.72 12.94
CA SER A 279 -2.92 -33.64 13.27
C SER A 279 -2.52 -34.69 14.30
N LEU A 280 -1.26 -35.12 14.28
CA LEU A 280 -0.72 -36.11 15.23
C LEU A 280 -0.45 -35.54 16.62
N SER A 281 -0.38 -34.22 16.72
CA SER A 281 -0.22 -33.43 17.95
C SER A 281 -1.03 -32.15 17.81
N ASN A 282 -1.26 -31.45 18.90
CA ASN A 282 -2.04 -30.21 18.93
C ASN A 282 -1.18 -28.93 18.96
N THR A 283 0.15 -29.05 18.92
CA THR A 283 1.06 -27.90 19.06
C THR A 283 1.95 -27.75 17.82
N TRP A 284 1.71 -26.72 17.08
CA TRP A 284 2.47 -26.31 15.90
C TRP A 284 3.61 -25.40 16.32
N HIS A 285 4.81 -25.64 15.78
CA HIS A 285 6.01 -24.88 16.11
C HIS A 285 6.55 -24.15 14.87
N TYR A 286 6.58 -22.84 14.93
CA TYR A 286 7.08 -21.97 13.87
C TYR A 286 8.24 -21.12 14.36
N THR A 287 9.19 -20.87 13.47
CA THR A 287 10.27 -19.88 13.70
C THR A 287 10.33 -18.88 12.55
N ALA A 288 10.65 -17.63 12.88
CA ALA A 288 10.93 -16.58 11.91
C ALA A 288 12.06 -15.70 12.40
N SER A 289 12.96 -15.31 11.50
CA SER A 289 14.11 -14.48 11.86
C SER A 289 14.05 -13.14 11.14
N GLU A 290 14.43 -12.08 11.87
CA GLU A 290 14.55 -10.73 11.37
C GLU A 290 13.24 -10.23 10.70
N VAL A 291 12.12 -10.49 11.34
CA VAL A 291 10.78 -10.02 10.93
C VAL A 291 10.20 -9.02 11.91
N SER A 292 9.27 -8.19 11.47
CA SER A 292 8.69 -7.11 12.28
C SER A 292 7.42 -7.51 13.03
N ASP A 293 6.80 -8.63 12.69
CA ASP A 293 5.59 -9.14 13.33
C ASP A 293 5.46 -10.65 13.13
N PHE A 294 4.52 -11.27 13.85
CA PHE A 294 4.18 -12.67 13.72
C PHE A 294 2.67 -12.86 13.74
N VAL A 295 2.12 -13.41 12.69
CA VAL A 295 0.69 -13.71 12.54
C VAL A 295 0.46 -15.18 12.23
N PHE A 296 -0.75 -15.66 12.49
CA PHE A 296 -1.14 -17.00 12.10
C PHE A 296 -2.62 -17.08 11.75
N ALA A 297 -2.99 -18.11 11.01
CA ALA A 297 -4.36 -18.46 10.70
C ALA A 297 -4.63 -19.92 11.05
N ILE A 298 -5.87 -20.24 11.37
CA ILE A 298 -6.31 -21.59 11.64
C ILE A 298 -7.65 -21.90 10.97
N SER A 299 -7.81 -23.10 10.48
CA SER A 299 -9.10 -23.63 10.00
C SER A 299 -9.12 -25.14 10.05
N ASP A 300 -10.30 -25.75 10.23
CA ASP A 300 -10.52 -27.20 10.17
C ASP A 300 -11.01 -27.68 8.78
N HIS A 301 -11.28 -26.75 7.85
CA HIS A 301 -11.89 -27.06 6.56
C HIS A 301 -11.25 -26.34 5.36
N TYR A 302 -10.11 -25.64 5.55
CA TYR A 302 -9.39 -25.01 4.45
C TYR A 302 -8.48 -26.00 3.72
N LEU A 303 -8.36 -25.78 2.43
CA LEU A 303 -7.41 -26.45 1.56
C LEU A 303 -6.03 -25.79 1.65
N TRP A 304 -4.99 -26.54 1.35
CA TRP A 304 -3.61 -26.06 1.41
C TRP A 304 -2.84 -26.51 0.17
N ASP A 305 -2.48 -25.55 -0.67
CA ASP A 305 -1.64 -25.73 -1.84
C ASP A 305 -0.27 -25.08 -1.62
N ALA A 306 0.78 -25.69 -2.16
CA ALA A 306 2.11 -25.10 -2.09
C ALA A 306 3.04 -25.55 -3.22
N ALA A 307 4.06 -24.75 -3.46
CA ALA A 307 5.17 -25.00 -4.36
C ALA A 307 6.41 -24.26 -3.87
N VAL A 308 7.54 -24.40 -4.56
CA VAL A 308 8.68 -23.50 -4.38
C VAL A 308 8.83 -22.58 -5.59
N GLN A 309 9.40 -21.39 -5.35
CA GLN A 309 9.89 -20.47 -6.37
C GLN A 309 11.40 -20.33 -6.23
N PRO A 310 12.18 -20.62 -7.28
CA PRO A 310 13.59 -20.27 -7.30
C PRO A 310 13.79 -18.75 -7.21
N VAL A 311 14.61 -18.31 -6.26
CA VAL A 311 14.97 -16.90 -6.07
C VAL A 311 16.47 -16.82 -5.80
N ALA A 312 17.24 -16.28 -6.73
CA ALA A 312 18.69 -16.27 -6.68
C ALA A 312 19.26 -17.69 -6.49
N ASP A 313 19.93 -17.98 -5.39
CA ASP A 313 20.57 -19.26 -5.07
C ASP A 313 19.76 -20.15 -4.12
N ARG A 314 18.50 -19.80 -3.83
CA ARG A 314 17.64 -20.53 -2.89
C ARG A 314 16.24 -20.82 -3.44
N GLN A 315 15.53 -21.69 -2.74
CA GLN A 315 14.11 -21.98 -2.99
C GLN A 315 13.26 -21.30 -1.92
N VAL A 316 12.27 -20.50 -2.34
CA VAL A 316 11.29 -19.88 -1.44
C VAL A 316 10.03 -20.74 -1.44
N PHE A 317 9.57 -21.14 -0.26
CA PHE A 317 8.34 -21.92 -0.11
C PHE A 317 7.12 -20.99 -0.21
N ILE A 318 6.28 -21.20 -1.21
CA ILE A 318 5.05 -20.44 -1.45
C ILE A 318 3.86 -21.33 -1.15
N SER A 319 2.90 -20.81 -0.37
CA SER A 319 1.67 -21.54 -0.09
C SER A 319 0.42 -20.67 -0.11
N SER A 320 -0.72 -21.32 -0.29
CA SER A 320 -2.04 -20.72 -0.24
C SER A 320 -2.99 -21.58 0.57
N ALA A 321 -3.66 -20.96 1.54
CA ALA A 321 -4.74 -21.56 2.30
C ALA A 321 -6.06 -20.89 1.93
N TYR A 322 -7.07 -21.68 1.56
CA TYR A 322 -8.32 -21.16 1.01
C TYR A 322 -9.51 -22.09 1.26
N PRO A 323 -10.77 -21.57 1.27
CA PRO A 323 -11.95 -22.39 1.48
C PRO A 323 -12.19 -23.36 0.32
N SER A 324 -12.86 -24.46 0.58
CA SER A 324 -13.23 -25.47 -0.44
C SER A 324 -14.36 -25.02 -1.39
N ASP A 325 -14.78 -23.76 -1.33
CA ASP A 325 -15.79 -23.17 -2.22
C ASP A 325 -15.31 -23.17 -3.67
N THR A 326 -16.10 -23.77 -4.57
CA THR A 326 -15.80 -23.89 -5.99
C THR A 326 -16.28 -22.69 -6.82
N SER A 327 -16.92 -21.70 -6.20
CA SER A 327 -17.42 -20.49 -6.89
C SER A 327 -16.32 -19.57 -7.42
N ARG A 328 -15.10 -19.74 -6.92
CA ARG A 328 -13.89 -18.98 -7.31
C ARG A 328 -12.78 -19.92 -7.72
N ASN A 329 -11.93 -19.48 -8.63
CA ASN A 329 -10.76 -20.23 -9.03
C ASN A 329 -9.59 -19.96 -8.06
N TYR A 330 -9.31 -20.92 -7.18
CA TYR A 330 -8.17 -20.88 -6.27
C TYR A 330 -6.97 -21.69 -6.77
N SER A 331 -7.17 -22.57 -7.78
CA SER A 331 -6.14 -23.53 -8.22
C SER A 331 -4.89 -22.86 -8.76
N ASP A 332 -5.02 -21.68 -9.34
CA ASP A 332 -3.92 -20.95 -9.97
C ASP A 332 -3.23 -19.97 -9.01
N HIS A 333 -3.74 -19.84 -7.77
CA HIS A 333 -3.28 -18.80 -6.85
C HIS A 333 -1.79 -18.93 -6.48
N VAL A 334 -1.29 -20.15 -6.24
CA VAL A 334 0.13 -20.37 -5.98
C VAL A 334 0.97 -20.01 -7.21
N ALA A 335 0.50 -20.33 -8.42
CA ALA A 335 1.20 -20.00 -9.67
C ALA A 335 1.25 -18.48 -9.91
N ILE A 336 0.19 -17.74 -9.53
CA ILE A 336 0.18 -16.28 -9.55
C ILE A 336 1.26 -15.74 -8.60
N GLN A 337 1.34 -16.27 -7.38
CA GLN A 337 2.35 -15.86 -6.39
C GLN A 337 3.78 -16.17 -6.90
N GLN A 338 4.03 -17.33 -7.52
CA GLN A 338 5.31 -17.66 -8.11
C GLN A 338 5.72 -16.65 -9.19
N LYS A 339 4.81 -16.36 -10.13
CA LYS A 339 5.07 -15.39 -11.20
C LYS A 339 5.31 -13.98 -10.64
N ALA A 340 4.52 -13.52 -9.67
CA ALA A 340 4.70 -12.22 -9.02
C ALA A 340 6.07 -12.14 -8.32
N MET A 341 6.42 -13.16 -7.53
CA MET A 341 7.71 -13.20 -6.83
C MET A 341 8.89 -13.18 -7.80
N LYS A 342 8.78 -13.85 -8.95
CA LYS A 342 9.78 -13.80 -10.01
C LYS A 342 9.96 -12.37 -10.54
N HIS A 343 8.86 -11.68 -10.91
CA HIS A 343 8.92 -10.29 -11.37
C HIS A 343 9.56 -9.37 -10.33
N PHE A 344 9.17 -9.49 -9.07
CA PHE A 344 9.76 -8.67 -8.00
C PHE A 344 11.25 -8.94 -7.81
N SER A 345 11.66 -10.20 -7.88
CA SER A 345 13.05 -10.59 -7.64
C SER A 345 13.99 -10.29 -8.81
N GLU A 346 13.49 -10.33 -10.04
CA GLU A 346 14.32 -10.22 -11.26
C GLU A 346 14.15 -8.87 -11.98
N ASP A 347 12.93 -8.31 -12.03
CA ASP A 347 12.60 -7.14 -12.83
C ASP A 347 12.50 -5.86 -11.99
N ILE A 348 11.39 -5.70 -11.23
CA ILE A 348 11.11 -4.51 -10.44
C ILE A 348 10.55 -4.86 -9.06
N PRO A 349 11.24 -4.48 -7.98
CA PRO A 349 12.50 -3.73 -7.91
C PRO A 349 13.74 -4.48 -8.42
N GLY A 350 13.64 -5.81 -8.72
CA GLY A 350 14.78 -6.64 -9.11
C GLY A 350 15.73 -6.87 -7.93
N ILE A 351 15.15 -7.05 -6.76
CA ILE A 351 15.82 -7.42 -5.51
C ILE A 351 15.29 -8.81 -5.13
N PRO A 352 16.15 -9.80 -4.87
CA PRO A 352 15.71 -11.12 -4.45
C PRO A 352 14.73 -11.03 -3.28
N TYR A 353 13.63 -11.77 -3.35
CA TYR A 353 12.65 -11.85 -2.26
C TYR A 353 13.35 -12.11 -0.92
N PRO A 354 13.08 -11.33 0.14
CA PRO A 354 13.98 -11.32 1.32
C PRO A 354 13.83 -12.50 2.28
N TYR A 355 12.72 -13.25 2.21
CA TYR A 355 12.37 -14.25 3.22
C TYR A 355 12.39 -15.70 2.66
N GLU A 356 12.27 -16.70 3.58
CA GLU A 356 12.32 -18.15 3.25
C GLU A 356 10.98 -18.69 2.73
N ALA A 357 9.86 -18.03 3.08
CA ALA A 357 8.54 -18.48 2.70
C ALA A 357 7.59 -17.30 2.50
N PHE A 358 6.46 -17.55 1.81
CA PHE A 358 5.31 -16.67 1.75
C PHE A 358 4.02 -17.48 1.71
N THR A 359 3.09 -17.14 2.60
CA THR A 359 1.79 -17.81 2.69
C THR A 359 0.66 -16.79 2.52
N THR A 360 -0.25 -17.02 1.59
CA THR A 360 -1.50 -16.27 1.53
C THR A 360 -2.64 -17.08 2.15
N PHE A 361 -3.31 -16.47 3.12
CA PHE A 361 -4.56 -16.98 3.68
C PHE A 361 -5.72 -16.22 3.06
N ILE A 362 -6.65 -16.92 2.41
CA ILE A 362 -7.77 -16.27 1.70
C ILE A 362 -9.02 -16.33 2.56
N THR A 363 -9.41 -15.18 3.09
CA THR A 363 -10.66 -15.05 3.86
C THR A 363 -11.88 -14.95 2.95
N MET A 364 -13.07 -15.18 3.48
CA MET A 364 -14.31 -15.34 2.70
C MET A 364 -14.90 -14.02 2.18
N GLY A 365 -14.13 -13.27 1.41
CA GLY A 365 -14.63 -12.12 0.62
C GLY A 365 -15.03 -10.88 1.42
N ARG A 366 -14.42 -10.65 2.56
CA ARG A 366 -14.62 -9.44 3.36
C ARG A 366 -13.39 -8.55 3.26
N GLY A 367 -13.48 -7.51 2.42
CA GLY A 367 -12.44 -6.48 2.33
C GLY A 367 -11.38 -6.74 1.26
N GLY A 368 -10.33 -5.93 1.25
CA GLY A 368 -9.14 -6.03 0.39
C GLY A 368 -8.17 -7.09 0.87
N GLY A 369 -6.91 -6.72 1.04
CA GLY A 369 -5.89 -7.55 1.66
C GLY A 369 -5.33 -6.92 2.93
N MET A 370 -4.39 -7.61 3.52
CA MET A 370 -3.53 -7.11 4.60
C MET A 370 -2.24 -7.89 4.63
N GLU A 371 -1.17 -7.16 4.64
CA GLU A 371 0.20 -7.63 4.64
C GLU A 371 0.73 -7.93 6.05
N TYR A 372 1.60 -8.93 6.11
CA TYR A 372 2.40 -9.28 7.28
C TYR A 372 3.74 -9.87 6.82
N PRO A 373 4.76 -9.93 7.67
CA PRO A 373 5.99 -10.60 7.29
C PRO A 373 5.73 -12.05 6.90
N MET A 374 6.13 -12.43 5.69
CA MET A 374 6.01 -13.80 5.14
C MET A 374 4.57 -14.32 5.03
N MET A 375 3.55 -13.50 5.27
CA MET A 375 2.14 -13.91 5.23
C MET A 375 1.24 -12.75 4.79
N ALA A 376 0.15 -13.08 4.08
CA ALA A 376 -0.90 -12.12 3.74
C ALA A 376 -2.28 -12.70 4.04
N ASN A 377 -3.22 -11.79 4.34
CA ASN A 377 -4.64 -12.10 4.51
C ASN A 377 -5.42 -11.45 3.36
N ASN A 378 -5.80 -12.22 2.35
CA ASN A 378 -6.50 -11.70 1.18
C ASN A 378 -8.02 -11.96 1.25
N GLY A 379 -8.82 -10.98 0.89
CA GLY A 379 -10.28 -11.13 0.76
C GLY A 379 -10.71 -11.93 -0.47
N SER A 380 -9.79 -12.17 -1.43
CA SER A 380 -10.06 -12.92 -2.65
C SER A 380 -8.75 -13.46 -3.25
N PRO A 381 -8.84 -14.46 -4.18
CA PRO A 381 -7.69 -14.93 -4.95
C PRO A 381 -7.36 -14.01 -6.15
N GLY A 382 -7.83 -12.77 -6.16
CA GLY A 382 -7.64 -11.82 -7.24
C GLY A 382 -6.17 -11.50 -7.51
N LEU A 383 -5.82 -11.32 -8.79
CA LEU A 383 -4.45 -11.06 -9.23
C LEU A 383 -3.85 -9.83 -8.53
N GLU A 384 -4.54 -8.70 -8.60
CA GLU A 384 -4.04 -7.41 -8.10
C GLU A 384 -3.81 -7.44 -6.58
N VAL A 385 -4.79 -7.92 -5.78
CA VAL A 385 -4.62 -8.03 -4.33
C VAL A 385 -3.50 -8.99 -3.97
N THR A 386 -3.33 -10.09 -4.71
CA THR A 386 -2.25 -11.04 -4.47
C THR A 386 -0.86 -10.43 -4.72
N ILE A 387 -0.72 -9.66 -5.80
CA ILE A 387 0.53 -8.95 -6.13
C ILE A 387 0.80 -7.86 -5.09
N HIS A 388 -0.23 -7.09 -4.70
CA HIS A 388 -0.15 -5.99 -3.74
C HIS A 388 0.35 -6.47 -2.38
N GLU A 389 -0.34 -7.44 -1.78
CA GLU A 389 0.02 -7.94 -0.46
C GLU A 389 1.37 -8.67 -0.44
N MET A 390 1.75 -9.31 -1.54
CA MET A 390 3.07 -9.92 -1.64
C MET A 390 4.17 -8.87 -1.78
N PHE A 391 3.92 -7.75 -2.48
CA PHE A 391 4.90 -6.69 -2.66
C PHE A 391 5.28 -6.04 -1.32
N HIS A 392 4.37 -5.94 -0.37
CA HIS A 392 4.64 -5.43 0.98
C HIS A 392 5.77 -6.19 1.72
N SER A 393 6.18 -7.36 1.24
CA SER A 393 7.39 -8.02 1.73
C SER A 393 8.66 -7.14 1.57
N TYR A 394 8.67 -6.20 0.61
CA TYR A 394 9.74 -5.22 0.42
C TYR A 394 9.51 -3.93 1.21
N PHE A 395 8.27 -3.44 1.24
CA PHE A 395 7.78 -2.29 1.99
C PHE A 395 6.42 -2.67 2.61
N PRO A 396 6.22 -2.65 3.90
CA PRO A 396 7.10 -2.14 4.95
C PRO A 396 7.99 -3.21 5.59
N MET A 397 7.96 -4.48 5.13
CA MET A 397 8.56 -5.58 5.89
C MET A 397 10.09 -5.58 5.83
N TYR A 398 10.69 -5.50 4.64
CA TYR A 398 12.15 -5.51 4.46
C TYR A 398 12.78 -4.13 4.61
N VAL A 399 12.21 -3.10 3.99
CA VAL A 399 12.51 -1.69 4.27
C VAL A 399 11.42 -1.21 5.22
N ARG A 400 11.77 -1.08 6.50
CA ARG A 400 10.81 -0.91 7.59
C ARG A 400 10.30 0.53 7.69
N THR A 401 9.43 0.91 6.77
CA THR A 401 8.78 2.22 6.76
C THR A 401 7.87 2.39 7.99
N ASN A 402 7.76 3.60 8.51
CA ASN A 402 6.85 3.91 9.60
C ASN A 402 5.48 4.28 9.03
N GLU A 403 4.63 3.29 8.81
CA GLU A 403 3.30 3.44 8.21
C GLU A 403 2.35 4.27 9.07
N ARG A 404 2.56 4.26 10.38
CA ARG A 404 1.78 5.09 11.31
C ARG A 404 1.95 6.58 11.03
N ARG A 405 3.07 6.96 10.41
CA ARG A 405 3.40 8.34 10.07
C ARG A 405 3.40 8.60 8.57
N TRP A 406 3.81 7.63 7.76
CA TRP A 406 4.01 7.85 6.32
C TRP A 406 3.60 6.62 5.52
N ALA A 407 2.29 6.29 5.54
CA ALA A 407 1.73 5.16 4.80
C ALA A 407 2.04 5.21 3.30
N TRP A 408 2.24 6.40 2.72
CA TRP A 408 2.63 6.54 1.32
C TRP A 408 3.99 5.91 0.96
N MET A 409 4.90 5.76 1.95
CA MET A 409 6.21 5.12 1.75
C MET A 409 6.13 3.61 1.63
N ASP A 410 4.98 3.06 1.88
CA ASP A 410 4.61 1.68 1.79
C ASP A 410 3.56 1.49 0.70
N GLU A 411 2.35 1.92 0.91
CA GLU A 411 1.19 1.75 0.03
C GLU A 411 1.37 2.39 -1.35
N GLY A 412 2.09 3.51 -1.41
CA GLY A 412 2.43 4.13 -2.68
C GLY A 412 3.33 3.23 -3.53
N TRP A 413 4.33 2.60 -2.92
CA TRP A 413 5.20 1.64 -3.61
C TRP A 413 4.45 0.36 -3.97
N ALA A 414 3.61 -0.16 -3.06
CA ALA A 414 2.81 -1.35 -3.33
C ALA A 414 1.84 -1.10 -4.50
N THR A 415 1.12 0.02 -4.49
CA THR A 415 0.22 0.40 -5.59
C THR A 415 0.95 0.55 -6.92
N TYR A 416 2.08 1.25 -6.95
CA TYR A 416 2.88 1.43 -8.16
C TYR A 416 3.36 0.10 -8.74
N ASN A 417 3.97 -0.76 -7.91
CA ASN A 417 4.50 -2.06 -8.37
C ASN A 417 3.37 -3.03 -8.74
N THR A 418 2.25 -3.01 -8.02
CA THR A 418 1.07 -3.81 -8.35
C THR A 418 0.56 -3.49 -9.73
N THR A 419 0.34 -2.20 -10.02
CA THR A 419 -0.16 -1.76 -11.32
C THR A 419 0.78 -2.20 -12.45
N LEU A 420 2.07 -1.99 -12.28
CA LEU A 420 3.07 -2.33 -13.29
C LEU A 420 3.17 -3.87 -13.51
N VAL A 421 3.27 -4.64 -12.42
CA VAL A 421 3.46 -6.10 -12.51
C VAL A 421 2.18 -6.80 -12.94
N ALA A 422 1.00 -6.40 -12.46
CA ALA A 422 -0.27 -6.99 -12.88
C ALA A 422 -0.48 -6.86 -14.40
N ASN A 423 -0.16 -5.71 -14.98
CA ASN A 423 -0.25 -5.51 -16.42
C ASN A 423 0.79 -6.32 -17.20
N ARG A 424 2.01 -6.50 -16.67
CA ARG A 424 3.03 -7.39 -17.26
C ARG A 424 2.67 -8.86 -17.24
N PHE A 425 1.71 -9.28 -16.42
CA PHE A 425 1.16 -10.64 -16.50
C PHE A 425 0.47 -10.93 -17.84
N PHE A 426 -0.07 -9.88 -18.50
CA PHE A 426 -0.80 -9.99 -19.77
C PHE A 426 -0.02 -9.46 -20.96
N ASN A 427 0.93 -8.55 -20.72
CA ASN A 427 1.74 -7.92 -21.74
C ASN A 427 3.14 -7.64 -21.20
N ASP A 428 4.11 -8.48 -21.55
CA ASP A 428 5.50 -8.37 -21.07
C ASP A 428 6.14 -7.01 -21.47
N ASP A 429 5.67 -6.38 -22.57
CA ASP A 429 6.15 -5.09 -23.06
C ASP A 429 5.35 -3.89 -22.51
N TYR A 430 4.54 -4.08 -21.45
CA TYR A 430 3.76 -3.01 -20.86
C TYR A 430 4.66 -1.86 -20.38
N GLU A 431 4.46 -0.68 -20.95
CA GLU A 431 5.27 0.50 -20.69
C GLU A 431 4.78 1.29 -19.46
N THR A 432 5.73 1.87 -18.72
CA THR A 432 5.43 2.72 -17.56
C THR A 432 4.58 3.94 -17.87
N ALA A 433 4.56 4.40 -19.13
CA ALA A 433 3.70 5.50 -19.58
C ALA A 433 2.20 5.21 -19.43
N HIS A 434 1.80 3.94 -19.43
CA HIS A 434 0.41 3.53 -19.24
C HIS A 434 -0.01 3.40 -17.77
N VAL A 435 0.93 3.39 -16.84
CA VAL A 435 0.67 3.21 -15.40
C VAL A 435 -0.29 4.28 -14.86
N TYR A 436 -0.26 5.50 -15.42
CA TYR A 436 -1.13 6.60 -14.97
C TYR A 436 -2.62 6.28 -15.10
N SER A 437 -3.03 5.69 -16.22
CA SER A 437 -4.44 5.34 -16.47
C SER A 437 -4.93 4.23 -15.56
N ASP A 438 -4.02 3.33 -15.17
CA ASP A 438 -4.36 2.12 -14.43
C ASP A 438 -4.30 2.33 -12.91
N ILE A 439 -3.51 3.31 -12.41
CA ILE A 439 -3.53 3.71 -10.98
C ILE A 439 -4.92 4.23 -10.56
N GLY A 440 -5.75 4.56 -11.54
CA GLY A 440 -7.14 4.92 -11.32
C GLY A 440 -7.38 6.43 -11.16
N SER A 441 -8.58 6.82 -11.52
CA SER A 441 -9.08 8.19 -11.64
C SER A 441 -9.32 8.92 -10.31
N SER A 442 -8.70 8.50 -9.20
CA SER A 442 -9.01 9.03 -7.87
C SER A 442 -8.24 10.31 -7.53
N PHE A 443 -8.16 11.25 -8.46
CA PHE A 443 -7.51 12.55 -8.20
C PHE A 443 -8.48 13.63 -7.69
N THR A 444 -9.61 13.20 -7.14
CA THR A 444 -10.72 14.08 -6.77
C THR A 444 -10.43 15.01 -5.60
N ILE A 445 -9.38 14.76 -4.81
CA ILE A 445 -9.02 15.63 -3.68
C ILE A 445 -8.12 16.81 -4.06
N MET A 446 -7.37 16.73 -5.15
CA MET A 446 -6.41 17.77 -5.52
C MET A 446 -7.09 19.13 -5.73
N GLY A 447 -6.54 20.16 -5.09
CA GLY A 447 -7.08 21.51 -5.15
C GLY A 447 -8.41 21.72 -4.41
N THR A 448 -8.96 20.68 -3.75
CA THR A 448 -10.18 20.77 -2.94
C THR A 448 -9.87 21.03 -1.46
N ILE A 449 -10.90 21.19 -0.63
CA ILE A 449 -10.75 21.28 0.83
C ILE A 449 -10.18 20.00 1.46
N ALA A 450 -10.21 18.88 0.76
CA ALA A 450 -9.65 17.60 1.19
C ALA A 450 -8.19 17.39 0.74
N ASP A 451 -7.64 18.33 -0.05
CA ASP A 451 -6.25 18.26 -0.51
C ASP A 451 -5.27 18.33 0.65
N ILE A 452 -4.19 17.61 0.55
CA ILE A 452 -3.19 17.51 1.62
C ILE A 452 -1.80 17.26 1.04
N PRO A 453 -0.73 17.85 1.60
CA PRO A 453 0.64 17.52 1.25
C PRO A 453 0.95 16.06 1.60
N LEU A 454 1.53 15.28 0.70
CA LEU A 454 1.80 13.85 0.91
C LEU A 454 2.74 13.58 2.09
N ILE A 455 3.54 14.57 2.52
CA ILE A 455 4.42 14.47 3.69
C ILE A 455 3.64 14.44 5.01
N THR A 456 2.35 14.76 5.01
CA THR A 456 1.51 14.80 6.20
C THR A 456 1.47 13.43 6.87
N SER A 457 1.64 13.41 8.19
CA SER A 457 1.60 12.16 8.96
C SER A 457 0.23 11.46 8.81
N SER A 458 0.28 10.15 8.56
CA SER A 458 -0.92 9.32 8.28
C SER A 458 -1.94 9.34 9.42
N GLU A 459 -1.51 9.59 10.65
CA GLU A 459 -2.40 9.73 11.82
C GLU A 459 -3.36 10.93 11.71
N PHE A 460 -3.01 11.95 10.91
CA PHE A 460 -3.83 13.13 10.67
C PHE A 460 -4.72 13.02 9.42
N LEU A 461 -4.58 11.96 8.63
CA LEU A 461 -5.40 11.74 7.45
C LEU A 461 -6.82 11.29 7.83
N GLY A 462 -7.82 11.87 7.17
CA GLY A 462 -9.23 11.49 7.31
C GLY A 462 -9.67 10.41 6.32
N ASN A 463 -10.90 9.92 6.44
CA ASN A 463 -11.46 8.94 5.49
C ASN A 463 -11.54 9.48 4.05
N SER A 464 -11.68 10.81 3.91
CA SER A 464 -11.81 11.46 2.60
C SER A 464 -10.51 11.54 1.80
N ASN A 465 -9.36 11.43 2.44
CA ASN A 465 -8.06 11.64 1.79
C ASN A 465 -7.04 10.53 2.03
N TYR A 466 -7.24 9.63 3.02
CA TYR A 466 -6.28 8.58 3.34
C TYR A 466 -5.95 7.70 2.12
N GLY A 467 -6.96 7.18 1.42
CA GLY A 467 -6.75 6.30 0.26
C GLY A 467 -5.97 6.99 -0.87
N GLN A 468 -6.29 8.25 -1.20
CA GLN A 468 -5.58 8.94 -2.26
C GLN A 468 -4.17 9.36 -1.84
N ALA A 469 -4.00 9.86 -0.61
CA ALA A 469 -2.70 10.34 -0.13
C ALA A 469 -1.72 9.21 0.19
N SER A 470 -2.20 8.02 0.50
CA SER A 470 -1.35 6.86 0.80
C SER A 470 -1.08 5.98 -0.41
N TYR A 471 -2.03 5.82 -1.33
CA TYR A 471 -2.00 4.86 -2.45
C TYR A 471 -1.78 5.55 -3.81
N SER A 472 -2.83 6.15 -4.39
CA SER A 472 -2.82 6.55 -5.79
C SER A 472 -1.94 7.77 -6.10
N LEU A 473 -1.97 8.82 -5.29
CA LEU A 473 -1.15 10.01 -5.55
C LEU A 473 0.36 9.73 -5.44
N PRO A 474 0.88 9.07 -4.38
CA PRO A 474 2.31 8.74 -4.35
C PRO A 474 2.70 7.74 -5.45
N ALA A 475 1.86 6.74 -5.78
CA ALA A 475 2.12 5.84 -6.90
C ALA A 475 2.24 6.59 -8.24
N THR A 476 1.41 7.62 -8.46
CA THR A 476 1.51 8.51 -9.62
C THR A 476 2.83 9.28 -9.63
N VAL A 477 3.28 9.79 -8.48
CA VAL A 477 4.58 10.46 -8.38
C VAL A 477 5.73 9.51 -8.71
N PHE A 478 5.66 8.24 -8.26
CA PHE A 478 6.68 7.23 -8.60
C PHE A 478 6.68 6.88 -10.07
N ALA A 479 5.51 6.82 -10.73
CA ALA A 479 5.41 6.65 -12.17
C ALA A 479 6.04 7.84 -12.93
N MET A 480 5.79 9.08 -12.50
CA MET A 480 6.42 10.28 -13.07
C MET A 480 7.94 10.29 -12.88
N LEU A 481 8.39 9.90 -11.70
CA LEU A 481 9.82 9.77 -11.39
C LEU A 481 10.48 8.71 -12.28
N HIS A 482 9.81 7.57 -12.48
CA HIS A 482 10.29 6.52 -13.36
C HIS A 482 10.38 6.99 -14.81
N GLN A 483 9.34 7.64 -15.32
CA GLN A 483 9.32 8.21 -16.67
C GLN A 483 10.45 9.23 -16.86
N HIS A 484 10.67 10.11 -15.88
CA HIS A 484 11.70 11.15 -15.94
C HIS A 484 13.12 10.56 -15.94
N LEU A 485 13.39 9.60 -15.08
CA LEU A 485 14.73 9.01 -14.95
C LEU A 485 15.01 7.94 -16.02
N GLY A 486 13.97 7.35 -16.60
CA GLY A 486 14.07 6.15 -17.44
C GLY A 486 14.43 4.90 -16.63
N ASP A 487 14.13 3.72 -17.19
CA ASP A 487 14.25 2.41 -16.52
C ASP A 487 15.60 2.20 -15.82
N GLY A 488 16.68 2.41 -16.55
CA GLY A 488 18.04 2.12 -16.05
C GLY A 488 18.41 2.94 -14.81
N LEU A 489 18.16 4.25 -14.83
CA LEU A 489 18.53 5.13 -13.72
C LEU A 489 17.53 5.03 -12.58
N PHE A 490 16.24 4.92 -12.87
CA PHE A 490 15.20 4.69 -11.85
C PHE A 490 15.47 3.42 -11.06
N LEU A 491 15.67 2.28 -11.73
CA LEU A 491 15.95 1.00 -11.06
C LEU A 491 17.26 1.05 -10.26
N LYS A 492 18.27 1.80 -10.73
CA LYS A 492 19.50 2.02 -9.96
C LYS A 492 19.21 2.78 -8.66
N CYS A 493 18.43 3.86 -8.70
CA CYS A 493 18.02 4.63 -7.53
C CYS A 493 17.18 3.80 -6.56
N TYR A 494 16.21 3.08 -7.11
CA TYR A 494 15.27 2.25 -6.35
C TYR A 494 15.97 1.11 -5.60
N ARG A 495 16.83 0.36 -6.30
CA ARG A 495 17.65 -0.70 -5.72
C ARG A 495 18.61 -0.18 -4.65
N GLU A 496 19.22 0.97 -4.90
CA GLU A 496 20.13 1.57 -3.91
C GLU A 496 19.37 2.05 -2.67
N TYR A 497 18.15 2.60 -2.81
CA TYR A 497 17.28 2.94 -1.68
C TYR A 497 16.94 1.70 -0.84
N ILE A 498 16.47 0.63 -1.46
CA ILE A 498 16.20 -0.63 -0.77
C ILE A 498 17.45 -1.16 -0.06
N LYS A 499 18.60 -1.18 -0.75
CA LYS A 499 19.86 -1.67 -0.21
C LYS A 499 20.33 -0.86 1.02
N ARG A 500 20.25 0.47 0.98
CA ARG A 500 20.64 1.34 2.09
C ARG A 500 19.78 1.11 3.33
N TRP A 501 18.50 0.88 3.12
CA TRP A 501 17.50 0.81 4.17
C TRP A 501 16.95 -0.60 4.42
N ALA A 502 17.50 -1.63 3.80
CA ALA A 502 17.20 -3.02 4.12
C ALA A 502 17.30 -3.28 5.62
N LYS A 503 16.22 -3.78 6.23
CA LYS A 503 16.10 -4.05 7.68
C LYS A 503 16.25 -2.81 8.58
N LYS A 504 16.12 -1.60 8.02
CA LYS A 504 16.20 -0.31 8.71
C LYS A 504 14.95 0.51 8.44
N SER A 505 14.78 1.60 9.22
CA SER A 505 13.58 2.44 9.17
C SER A 505 13.90 3.82 8.55
N PRO A 506 13.67 4.03 7.24
CA PRO A 506 13.84 5.31 6.60
C PRO A 506 12.73 6.29 6.98
N ALA A 507 13.04 7.59 6.91
CA ALA A 507 12.08 8.68 6.88
C ALA A 507 11.93 9.20 5.43
N PRO A 508 10.91 10.02 5.11
CA PRO A 508 10.71 10.56 3.76
C PRO A 508 11.93 11.21 3.13
N TYR A 509 12.70 11.95 3.91
CA TYR A 509 13.89 12.65 3.43
C TYR A 509 15.01 11.70 3.00
N ASP A 510 15.11 10.54 3.62
CA ASP A 510 16.09 9.51 3.25
C ASP A 510 15.79 8.96 1.84
N PHE A 511 14.51 8.86 1.48
CA PHE A 511 14.06 8.52 0.13
C PHE A 511 14.42 9.65 -0.87
N PHE A 512 14.04 10.89 -0.59
CA PHE A 512 14.31 12.03 -1.49
C PHE A 512 15.81 12.17 -1.76
N TYR A 513 16.62 12.19 -0.71
CA TYR A 513 18.07 12.34 -0.82
C TYR A 513 18.74 11.14 -1.47
N THR A 514 18.25 9.92 -1.28
CA THR A 514 18.78 8.75 -1.99
C THR A 514 18.61 8.91 -3.49
N PHE A 515 17.42 9.26 -3.94
CA PHE A 515 17.15 9.43 -5.38
C PHE A 515 17.96 10.58 -5.99
N GLU A 516 18.06 11.72 -5.31
CA GLU A 516 18.89 12.84 -5.76
C GLU A 516 20.39 12.47 -5.80
N ASN A 517 20.88 11.82 -4.75
CA ASN A 517 22.28 11.40 -4.67
C ASN A 517 22.66 10.41 -5.77
N VAL A 518 21.84 9.40 -6.00
CA VAL A 518 22.15 8.32 -6.96
C VAL A 518 21.93 8.74 -8.40
N SER A 519 20.89 9.55 -8.66
CA SER A 519 20.62 10.09 -10.00
C SER A 519 21.58 11.22 -10.37
N GLY A 520 22.12 11.94 -9.38
CA GLY A 520 22.91 13.16 -9.59
C GLY A 520 22.06 14.34 -10.08
N GLN A 521 20.73 14.27 -9.95
CA GLN A 521 19.79 15.28 -10.43
C GLN A 521 19.12 15.99 -9.23
N ASP A 522 18.78 17.27 -9.46
CA ASP A 522 17.90 18.02 -8.57
C ASP A 522 16.43 17.64 -8.88
N LEU A 523 15.78 16.91 -7.98
CA LEU A 523 14.40 16.45 -8.12
C LEU A 523 13.41 17.30 -7.30
N GLY A 524 13.85 18.42 -6.72
CA GLY A 524 13.02 19.28 -5.91
C GLY A 524 11.83 19.91 -6.63
N TRP A 525 11.91 20.05 -7.96
CA TRP A 525 10.81 20.46 -8.81
C TRP A 525 9.62 19.47 -8.74
N LEU A 526 9.89 18.17 -8.44
CA LEU A 526 8.88 17.13 -8.24
C LEU A 526 8.49 17.02 -6.76
N TRP A 527 9.50 16.94 -5.86
CA TRP A 527 9.23 16.73 -4.43
C TRP A 527 8.43 17.85 -3.80
N LYS A 528 8.80 19.11 -4.05
CA LYS A 528 8.22 20.26 -3.39
C LYS A 528 6.72 20.40 -3.64
N PRO A 529 6.21 20.45 -4.88
CA PRO A 529 4.79 20.64 -5.14
C PRO A 529 3.93 19.42 -4.76
N TRP A 530 4.47 18.21 -4.83
CA TRP A 530 3.69 17.02 -4.52
C TRP A 530 3.68 16.66 -3.03
N PHE A 531 4.82 16.78 -2.35
CA PHE A 531 4.92 16.34 -0.95
C PHE A 531 4.73 17.46 0.06
N PHE A 532 4.98 18.72 -0.29
CA PHE A 532 5.01 19.81 0.69
C PHE A 532 4.00 20.93 0.43
N GLU A 533 3.38 20.97 -0.74
CA GLU A 533 2.44 22.04 -1.12
C GLU A 533 1.04 21.49 -1.42
N LEU A 534 0.06 22.40 -1.39
CA LEU A 534 -1.32 22.14 -1.82
C LEU A 534 -1.51 22.68 -3.23
N GLY A 535 -2.49 22.15 -3.95
CA GLY A 535 -2.95 22.66 -5.22
C GLY A 535 -3.18 21.59 -6.28
N PRO A 536 -3.86 21.93 -7.38
CA PRO A 536 -4.15 20.98 -8.45
C PRO A 536 -2.96 20.75 -9.38
N ALA A 537 -2.99 19.65 -10.10
CA ALA A 537 -2.50 19.58 -11.46
C ALA A 537 -3.64 20.03 -12.36
N ASP A 538 -3.41 20.96 -13.28
CA ASP A 538 -4.45 21.59 -14.10
C ASP A 538 -3.84 22.07 -15.41
N LEU A 539 -3.92 21.25 -16.46
CA LEU A 539 -3.45 21.58 -17.79
C LEU A 539 -4.63 21.97 -18.68
N ALA A 540 -4.41 22.93 -19.58
CA ALA A 540 -5.42 23.36 -20.53
C ALA A 540 -4.84 23.56 -21.92
N ILE A 541 -5.61 23.28 -22.97
CA ILE A 541 -5.30 23.70 -24.34
C ILE A 541 -5.66 25.17 -24.47
N GLN A 542 -4.68 26.04 -24.51
CA GLN A 542 -4.89 27.46 -24.73
C GLN A 542 -5.23 27.78 -26.19
N SER A 543 -4.51 27.17 -27.12
CA SER A 543 -4.74 27.34 -28.56
C SER A 543 -4.13 26.21 -29.39
N PHE A 544 -4.70 26.01 -30.57
CA PHE A 544 -4.07 25.24 -31.65
C PHE A 544 -4.21 26.01 -32.96
N GLU A 545 -3.11 26.58 -33.44
CA GLU A 545 -3.07 27.37 -34.66
C GLU A 545 -1.78 27.08 -35.44
N LYS A 546 -1.84 27.02 -36.76
CA LYS A 546 -0.67 26.84 -37.64
C LYS A 546 0.24 25.69 -37.24
N ASN A 547 -0.32 24.55 -36.84
CA ASN A 547 0.40 23.37 -36.36
C ASN A 547 1.05 23.54 -34.97
N GLU A 548 0.82 24.63 -34.26
CA GLU A 548 1.32 24.83 -32.91
C GLU A 548 0.19 24.62 -31.91
N LEU A 549 0.37 23.63 -31.03
CA LEU A 549 -0.46 23.39 -29.86
C LEU A 549 0.18 24.09 -28.66
N VAL A 550 -0.55 24.96 -27.99
CA VAL A 550 -0.12 25.66 -26.79
C VAL A 550 -0.87 25.08 -25.60
N VAL A 551 -0.16 24.48 -24.67
CA VAL A 551 -0.67 23.92 -23.41
C VAL A 551 -0.23 24.80 -22.26
N MET A 552 -1.19 25.20 -21.41
CA MET A 552 -0.95 25.96 -20.20
C MET A 552 -1.08 25.05 -18.99
N ASN A 553 -0.24 25.23 -17.98
CA ASN A 553 -0.41 24.69 -16.64
C ASN A 553 -0.96 25.80 -15.71
N TYR A 554 -2.20 25.67 -15.29
CA TYR A 554 -2.84 26.56 -14.31
C TYR A 554 -2.68 26.07 -12.86
N GLY A 555 -2.27 24.82 -12.70
CA GLY A 555 -1.95 24.23 -11.42
C GLY A 555 -0.52 24.52 -10.96
N ASN A 556 -0.18 24.01 -9.77
CA ASN A 556 1.20 24.09 -9.25
C ASN A 556 1.88 22.72 -9.18
N ARG A 557 1.14 21.61 -9.31
CA ARG A 557 1.72 20.27 -9.37
C ARG A 557 2.13 19.93 -10.82
N PRO A 558 3.43 19.69 -11.09
CA PRO A 558 3.88 19.30 -12.42
C PRO A 558 3.39 17.88 -12.73
N VAL A 559 2.89 17.67 -13.94
CA VAL A 559 2.48 16.39 -14.50
C VAL A 559 3.03 16.23 -15.90
N PRO A 560 3.17 14.99 -16.42
CA PRO A 560 3.51 14.80 -17.83
C PRO A 560 2.46 15.44 -18.72
N ILE A 561 2.85 15.90 -19.88
CA ILE A 561 1.92 16.37 -20.91
C ILE A 561 1.77 15.27 -21.94
N ILE A 562 0.61 14.65 -22.01
CA ILE A 562 0.28 13.61 -22.98
C ILE A 562 -0.85 14.14 -23.86
N ALA A 563 -0.56 14.39 -25.12
CA ALA A 563 -1.54 14.84 -26.11
C ALA A 563 -1.89 13.70 -27.07
N GLU A 564 -3.16 13.31 -27.12
CA GLU A 564 -3.71 12.43 -28.13
C GLU A 564 -4.28 13.26 -29.28
N ILE A 565 -3.84 12.97 -30.50
CA ILE A 565 -4.24 13.66 -31.70
C ILE A 565 -5.00 12.69 -32.58
N ASN A 566 -6.31 12.91 -32.74
CA ASN A 566 -7.17 12.12 -33.57
C ASN A 566 -7.38 12.79 -34.92
N TYR A 567 -7.18 12.04 -36.02
CA TYR A 567 -7.30 12.51 -37.38
C TYR A 567 -8.61 12.05 -38.01
N ASN A 568 -9.15 12.82 -38.98
CA ASN A 568 -10.40 12.50 -39.71
C ASN A 568 -10.37 11.17 -40.47
N ASN A 569 -9.23 10.55 -40.64
CA ASN A 569 -9.08 9.22 -41.26
C ASN A 569 -9.18 8.06 -40.24
N GLY A 570 -9.42 8.37 -38.93
CA GLY A 570 -9.51 7.39 -37.86
C GLY A 570 -8.15 7.00 -37.25
N GLU A 571 -7.03 7.59 -37.69
CA GLU A 571 -5.74 7.41 -37.07
C GLU A 571 -5.63 8.24 -35.79
N SER A 572 -4.93 7.73 -34.76
CA SER A 572 -4.54 8.46 -33.56
C SER A 572 -3.03 8.47 -33.42
N LYS A 573 -2.50 9.58 -32.90
CA LYS A 573 -1.08 9.73 -32.54
C LYS A 573 -0.93 10.35 -31.18
N PHE A 574 0.08 9.91 -30.44
CA PHE A 574 0.41 10.47 -29.13
C PHE A 574 1.69 11.30 -29.21
N ILE A 575 1.70 12.43 -28.51
CA ILE A 575 2.88 13.21 -28.19
C ILE A 575 2.99 13.27 -26.68
N SER A 576 4.14 12.92 -26.14
CA SER A 576 4.37 12.90 -24.70
C SER A 576 5.62 13.66 -24.32
N GLN A 577 5.56 14.39 -23.22
CA GLN A 577 6.68 14.99 -22.52
C GLN A 577 6.57 14.66 -21.04
N ASP A 578 7.69 14.30 -20.40
CA ASP A 578 7.68 14.04 -18.98
C ASP A 578 7.41 15.31 -18.15
N ALA A 579 7.07 15.14 -16.87
CA ALA A 579 6.66 16.24 -15.99
C ALA A 579 7.73 17.33 -15.81
N SER A 580 9.02 17.03 -16.09
CA SER A 580 10.11 18.00 -15.93
C SER A 580 10.04 19.16 -16.92
N ILE A 581 9.25 19.04 -17.99
CA ILE A 581 8.98 20.14 -18.92
C ILE A 581 8.35 21.35 -18.19
N LEU A 582 7.68 21.11 -17.06
CA LEU A 582 7.06 22.11 -16.18
C LEU A 582 7.96 22.50 -15.00
N SER A 583 9.21 22.03 -14.96
CA SER A 583 10.18 22.44 -13.94
C SER A 583 10.46 23.94 -14.03
N ASP A 584 11.06 24.51 -12.97
CA ASP A 584 11.48 25.91 -12.90
C ASP A 584 10.33 26.93 -13.02
N GLY A 585 9.08 26.53 -12.70
CA GLY A 585 7.90 27.39 -12.75
C GLY A 585 7.43 27.72 -14.16
N LYS A 586 7.79 26.91 -15.14
CA LYS A 586 7.21 27.01 -16.48
C LYS A 586 5.75 26.62 -16.44
N ASN A 587 4.91 27.44 -17.03
CA ASN A 587 3.46 27.23 -17.09
C ASN A 587 2.92 27.20 -18.54
N GLU A 588 3.79 27.31 -19.55
CA GLU A 588 3.42 27.24 -20.96
C GLU A 588 4.36 26.29 -21.70
N VAL A 589 3.78 25.36 -22.45
CA VAL A 589 4.52 24.43 -23.31
C VAL A 589 3.94 24.46 -24.73
N ARG A 590 4.80 24.44 -25.74
CA ARG A 590 4.42 24.48 -27.15
C ARG A 590 4.87 23.23 -27.88
N PHE A 591 3.96 22.65 -28.64
CA PHE A 591 4.20 21.47 -29.45
C PHE A 591 3.93 21.78 -30.93
N THR A 592 4.80 21.33 -31.82
CA THR A 592 4.52 21.33 -33.25
C THR A 592 3.89 20.04 -33.66
N ILE A 593 2.63 20.09 -34.12
CA ILE A 593 1.86 18.92 -34.57
C ILE A 593 1.84 18.93 -36.12
N PRO A 594 2.44 17.93 -36.79
CA PRO A 594 2.37 17.86 -38.23
C PRO A 594 0.98 17.41 -38.73
N GLY A 595 0.54 17.93 -39.88
CA GLY A 595 -0.66 17.44 -40.56
C GLY A 595 -1.98 18.04 -40.07
N ASN A 596 -2.01 19.31 -39.66
CA ASN A 596 -3.16 20.01 -39.06
C ASN A 596 -4.45 20.03 -39.90
N GLU A 597 -4.35 19.85 -41.21
CA GLU A 597 -5.53 19.94 -42.13
C GLU A 597 -6.53 18.81 -41.93
N ASN A 598 -6.11 17.72 -41.26
CA ASN A 598 -6.91 16.51 -41.07
C ASN A 598 -7.18 16.17 -39.59
N ILE A 599 -6.91 17.09 -38.67
CA ILE A 599 -7.11 16.83 -37.24
C ILE A 599 -8.58 17.02 -36.91
N GLU A 600 -9.18 15.98 -36.36
CA GLU A 600 -10.52 15.97 -35.83
C GLU A 600 -10.57 16.50 -34.39
N ARG A 601 -9.68 15.98 -33.54
CA ARG A 601 -9.66 16.26 -32.11
C ARG A 601 -8.22 16.21 -31.58
N ILE A 602 -7.92 17.06 -30.59
CA ILE A 602 -6.77 16.94 -29.71
C ILE A 602 -7.28 16.86 -28.28
N CYS A 603 -6.80 15.91 -27.52
CA CYS A 603 -7.05 15.78 -26.08
C CYS A 603 -5.74 15.80 -25.31
N VAL A 604 -5.69 16.51 -24.19
CA VAL A 604 -4.50 16.57 -23.33
C VAL A 604 -4.85 15.95 -21.98
N ASN A 605 -3.96 15.09 -21.49
CA ASN A 605 -4.00 14.53 -20.13
C ASN A 605 -5.30 13.82 -19.72
N MET A 606 -5.85 12.98 -20.60
CA MET A 606 -7.00 12.15 -20.25
C MET A 606 -6.63 11.02 -19.26
N MET A 607 -5.35 10.68 -19.14
CA MET A 607 -4.83 9.55 -18.35
C MET A 607 -3.99 10.01 -17.14
N VAL A 608 -3.82 11.31 -16.95
CA VAL A 608 -2.96 11.90 -15.90
C VAL A 608 -3.82 12.80 -14.99
N PRO A 609 -3.44 13.01 -13.72
CA PRO A 609 -4.19 13.89 -12.84
C PRO A 609 -4.44 15.27 -13.45
N ASP A 610 -5.69 15.70 -13.46
CA ASP A 610 -6.09 17.02 -13.94
C ASP A 610 -7.37 17.47 -13.21
N ALA A 611 -7.37 18.70 -12.70
CA ALA A 611 -8.48 19.22 -11.91
C ALA A 611 -9.64 19.72 -12.77
N ASN A 612 -9.41 20.03 -14.05
CA ASN A 612 -10.41 20.59 -14.95
C ASN A 612 -10.29 20.03 -16.38
N LEU A 613 -10.83 18.85 -16.60
CA LEU A 613 -10.81 18.21 -17.93
C LEU A 613 -11.58 18.96 -19.03
N VAL A 614 -12.36 20.01 -18.70
CA VAL A 614 -13.22 20.72 -19.68
C VAL A 614 -12.42 21.48 -20.72
N ASP A 615 -11.23 21.99 -20.37
CA ASP A 615 -10.37 22.80 -21.22
C ASP A 615 -9.19 22.02 -21.86
N ASN A 616 -9.21 20.69 -21.68
CA ASN A 616 -8.24 19.76 -22.24
C ASN A 616 -8.53 19.35 -23.69
N PHE A 617 -9.50 19.97 -24.35
CA PHE A 617 -9.95 19.59 -25.71
C PHE A 617 -9.75 20.67 -26.75
N PHE A 618 -9.37 20.25 -27.95
CA PHE A 618 -9.51 21.06 -29.16
C PHE A 618 -10.19 20.24 -30.28
N PRO A 619 -11.28 20.73 -30.92
CA PRO A 619 -12.07 21.90 -30.52
C PRO A 619 -12.57 21.80 -29.09
N SER A 620 -12.79 22.95 -28.42
CA SER A 620 -13.23 22.89 -27.02
C SER A 620 -14.54 22.11 -26.88
N ILE A 621 -14.66 21.32 -25.82
CA ILE A 621 -15.83 20.46 -25.59
C ILE A 621 -17.13 21.29 -25.57
N ARG A 622 -17.09 22.51 -25.06
CA ARG A 622 -18.24 23.45 -25.11
C ARG A 622 -18.65 23.83 -26.54
N THR A 623 -17.68 23.93 -27.46
CA THR A 623 -17.94 24.19 -28.90
C THR A 623 -18.61 22.97 -29.54
N LEU A 624 -18.16 21.77 -29.19
CA LEU A 624 -18.79 20.53 -29.70
C LEU A 624 -20.22 20.42 -29.25
N TYR A 625 -20.51 20.65 -27.96
CA TYR A 625 -21.88 20.63 -27.43
C TYR A 625 -22.79 21.67 -28.05
N LYS A 626 -22.28 22.85 -28.43
CA LYS A 626 -23.07 23.88 -29.15
C LYS A 626 -23.40 23.47 -30.60
N ASN A 627 -22.53 22.69 -31.23
CA ASN A 627 -22.68 22.29 -32.63
C ASN A 627 -23.56 21.03 -32.79
N ILE A 628 -23.67 20.22 -31.74
CA ILE A 628 -24.50 19.01 -31.74
C ILE A 628 -25.84 19.34 -31.09
N LYS A 629 -26.95 19.10 -31.82
CA LYS A 629 -28.29 19.31 -31.29
C LYS A 629 -28.72 18.10 -30.44
N ILE A 630 -28.23 18.08 -29.17
CA ILE A 630 -28.54 17.02 -28.23
C ILE A 630 -30.00 17.07 -27.80
N SER A 631 -30.66 15.91 -27.74
CA SER A 631 -32.02 15.82 -27.23
C SER A 631 -32.00 16.04 -25.70
N ALA A 632 -32.82 16.97 -25.22
CA ALA A 632 -33.02 17.17 -23.77
C ALA A 632 -33.62 15.94 -23.10
N GLU A 633 -34.24 15.06 -23.85
CA GLU A 633 -34.88 13.85 -23.36
C GLU A 633 -33.89 12.77 -22.86
N ILE A 634 -32.60 12.88 -23.18
CA ILE A 634 -31.58 11.92 -22.67
C ILE A 634 -31.09 12.24 -21.27
N THR A 635 -31.33 13.42 -20.73
CA THR A 635 -31.03 13.70 -19.33
C THR A 635 -32.07 13.08 -18.40
N GLY A 636 -31.68 12.68 -17.19
CA GLY A 636 -32.57 12.05 -16.22
C GLY A 636 -31.91 10.89 -15.46
N GLU A 637 -32.76 10.15 -14.76
CA GLU A 637 -32.37 8.98 -13.98
C GLU A 637 -32.64 7.69 -14.77
N TYR A 638 -31.68 6.75 -14.66
CA TYR A 638 -31.77 5.44 -15.29
C TYR A 638 -31.48 4.34 -14.27
N LYS A 639 -32.30 3.29 -14.30
CA LYS A 639 -32.13 2.11 -13.44
C LYS A 639 -31.29 1.07 -14.15
N ILE A 640 -30.17 0.68 -13.56
CA ILE A 640 -29.31 -0.40 -14.04
C ILE A 640 -29.63 -1.67 -13.25
N GLU A 641 -29.73 -2.82 -13.94
CA GLU A 641 -30.03 -4.10 -13.31
C GLU A 641 -28.76 -4.84 -12.86
N ASP A 642 -27.67 -4.77 -13.64
CA ASP A 642 -26.41 -5.46 -13.36
C ASP A 642 -25.17 -4.56 -13.66
N PRO A 643 -24.44 -4.13 -12.63
CA PRO A 643 -24.76 -4.21 -11.20
C PRO A 643 -25.93 -3.31 -10.84
N PRO A 644 -26.82 -3.73 -9.94
CA PRO A 644 -28.03 -2.98 -9.63
C PRO A 644 -27.74 -1.61 -9.04
N GLY A 645 -28.50 -0.59 -9.42
CA GLY A 645 -28.34 0.78 -8.94
C GLY A 645 -28.91 1.79 -9.93
N ASN A 646 -28.88 3.07 -9.55
CA ASN A 646 -29.31 4.16 -10.41
C ASN A 646 -28.12 4.96 -10.91
N ILE A 647 -28.25 5.45 -12.15
CA ILE A 647 -27.33 6.43 -12.73
C ILE A 647 -28.10 7.69 -13.10
N SER A 648 -27.42 8.82 -13.02
CA SER A 648 -27.94 10.11 -13.44
C SER A 648 -27.17 10.62 -14.66
N ILE A 649 -27.88 11.02 -15.69
CA ILE A 649 -27.33 11.75 -16.84
C ILE A 649 -27.78 13.20 -16.69
N ILE A 650 -26.84 14.10 -16.43
CA ILE A 650 -27.12 15.49 -16.11
C ILE A 650 -26.38 16.45 -17.03
N MET A 651 -26.93 17.67 -17.19
CA MET A 651 -26.29 18.75 -17.92
C MET A 651 -25.81 19.81 -16.91
N GLU A 652 -24.51 20.04 -16.85
CA GLU A 652 -23.90 21.11 -16.02
C GLU A 652 -23.08 22.03 -16.91
N ASP A 653 -23.30 23.31 -16.81
CA ASP A 653 -22.62 24.35 -17.62
C ASP A 653 -22.56 24.06 -19.12
N GLY A 654 -23.59 23.36 -19.64
CA GLY A 654 -23.71 23.00 -21.05
C GLY A 654 -22.85 21.80 -21.45
N ILE A 655 -22.43 20.98 -20.52
CA ILE A 655 -21.69 19.72 -20.72
C ILE A 655 -22.43 18.62 -19.98
N MET A 656 -22.46 17.43 -20.57
CA MET A 656 -23.13 16.26 -20.00
C MET A 656 -22.20 15.43 -19.12
N PHE A 657 -22.76 14.95 -18.01
CA PHE A 657 -22.08 14.07 -17.07
C PHE A 657 -22.90 12.81 -16.81
N TYR A 658 -22.18 11.70 -16.72
CA TYR A 658 -22.64 10.46 -16.12
C TYR A 658 -22.31 10.48 -14.63
N ARG A 659 -23.26 10.14 -13.78
CA ARG A 659 -23.06 10.01 -12.35
C ARG A 659 -23.64 8.72 -11.81
N ARG A 660 -22.91 8.10 -10.88
CA ARG A 660 -23.37 6.94 -10.15
C ARG A 660 -23.01 7.11 -8.67
N GLY A 661 -24.00 7.55 -7.88
CA GLY A 661 -23.78 8.00 -6.50
C GLY A 661 -23.38 6.90 -5.53
N ASP A 662 -23.85 5.66 -5.73
CA ASP A 662 -23.52 4.48 -4.93
C ASP A 662 -22.01 4.09 -5.00
N PHE A 663 -21.34 4.44 -6.11
CA PHE A 663 -19.90 4.23 -6.30
C PHE A 663 -19.08 5.54 -6.29
N GLY A 664 -19.71 6.70 -6.07
CA GLY A 664 -19.04 8.00 -6.12
C GLY A 664 -18.47 8.38 -7.49
N ILE A 665 -18.97 7.75 -8.57
CA ILE A 665 -18.48 8.00 -9.93
C ILE A 665 -19.15 9.25 -10.50
N SER A 666 -18.36 10.16 -11.06
CA SER A 666 -18.81 11.28 -11.89
C SER A 666 -17.87 11.40 -13.09
N GLN A 667 -18.42 11.22 -14.30
CA GLN A 667 -17.64 11.22 -15.54
C GLN A 667 -18.22 12.22 -16.54
N MET A 668 -17.37 13.09 -17.07
CA MET A 668 -17.70 13.97 -18.17
C MET A 668 -17.86 13.15 -19.46
N LEU A 669 -18.90 13.46 -20.25
CA LEU A 669 -19.18 12.76 -21.48
C LEU A 669 -18.72 13.58 -22.69
N TYR A 670 -18.15 12.92 -23.67
CA TYR A 670 -17.79 13.48 -24.98
C TYR A 670 -18.84 13.07 -26.00
N PRO A 671 -19.48 14.02 -26.71
CA PRO A 671 -20.53 13.69 -27.69
C PRO A 671 -19.92 13.20 -29.01
N LYS A 672 -20.31 12.02 -29.46
CA LYS A 672 -20.05 11.50 -30.80
C LYS A 672 -21.15 11.94 -31.81
N ASP A 673 -22.38 11.95 -31.33
CA ASP A 673 -23.54 12.52 -32.04
C ASP A 673 -24.63 12.94 -31.03
N ASN A 674 -25.89 13.09 -31.47
CA ASN A 674 -26.96 13.59 -30.60
C ASN A 674 -27.52 12.59 -29.59
N VAL A 675 -27.16 11.31 -29.70
CA VAL A 675 -27.59 10.20 -28.80
C VAL A 675 -26.44 9.27 -28.40
N HIS A 676 -25.23 9.48 -28.92
CA HIS A 676 -24.08 8.65 -28.69
C HIS A 676 -22.95 9.45 -28.06
N PHE A 677 -22.43 8.96 -26.91
CA PHE A 677 -21.43 9.64 -26.12
C PHE A 677 -20.36 8.63 -25.65
N CYS A 678 -19.17 9.08 -25.38
CA CYS A 678 -18.20 8.31 -24.62
C CYS A 678 -17.74 9.11 -23.40
N SER A 679 -17.26 8.42 -22.37
CA SER A 679 -16.52 9.10 -21.32
C SER A 679 -15.24 9.70 -21.89
N VAL A 680 -14.78 10.78 -21.30
CA VAL A 680 -13.58 11.47 -21.80
C VAL A 680 -12.31 10.64 -21.69
N ASP A 681 -12.28 9.63 -20.81
CA ASP A 681 -11.21 8.65 -20.65
C ASP A 681 -11.39 7.40 -21.56
N ASP A 682 -12.36 7.43 -22.48
CA ASP A 682 -12.74 6.35 -23.40
C ASP A 682 -13.02 4.98 -22.71
N THR A 683 -13.22 4.97 -21.38
CA THR A 683 -13.56 3.74 -20.64
C THR A 683 -15.01 3.34 -20.74
N MET A 684 -15.88 4.27 -21.17
CA MET A 684 -17.33 4.11 -21.23
C MET A 684 -17.88 4.64 -22.56
N ASP A 685 -18.72 3.85 -23.21
CA ASP A 685 -19.47 4.24 -24.42
C ASP A 685 -20.97 4.12 -24.12
N LEU A 686 -21.72 5.20 -24.36
CA LEU A 686 -23.16 5.32 -24.04
C LEU A 686 -23.98 5.59 -25.30
N LYS A 687 -24.99 4.79 -25.53
CA LYS A 687 -25.94 4.98 -26.61
C LYS A 687 -27.37 5.04 -26.09
N PHE A 688 -28.03 6.18 -26.30
CA PHE A 688 -29.41 6.41 -25.87
C PHE A 688 -30.40 5.99 -26.93
N ASN A 689 -31.43 5.27 -26.53
CA ASN A 689 -32.49 4.80 -27.40
C ASN A 689 -33.71 5.72 -27.27
N LEU A 690 -34.15 6.29 -28.42
CA LEU A 690 -35.32 7.12 -28.49
C LEU A 690 -36.48 6.34 -29.14
N ASP A 691 -37.70 6.56 -28.68
CA ASP A 691 -38.93 6.04 -29.32
C ASP A 691 -39.36 6.88 -30.52
N ASP A 692 -40.43 6.48 -31.17
CA ASP A 692 -40.98 7.18 -32.35
C ASP A 692 -41.47 8.61 -32.06
N SER A 693 -41.68 8.95 -30.78
CA SER A 693 -42.02 10.31 -30.33
C SER A 693 -40.79 11.20 -30.08
N GLY A 694 -39.59 10.60 -30.08
CA GLY A 694 -38.33 11.24 -29.73
C GLY A 694 -38.04 11.26 -28.24
N SER A 695 -38.82 10.53 -27.41
CA SER A 695 -38.58 10.38 -25.98
C SER A 695 -37.54 9.31 -25.69
N CYS A 696 -36.62 9.57 -24.81
CA CYS A 696 -35.59 8.60 -24.43
C CYS A 696 -36.19 7.53 -23.51
N THR A 697 -36.00 6.25 -23.85
CA THR A 697 -36.52 5.11 -23.11
C THR A 697 -35.46 4.35 -22.35
N SER A 698 -34.25 4.30 -22.90
CA SER A 698 -33.16 3.51 -22.29
C SER A 698 -31.79 4.01 -22.75
N VAL A 699 -30.74 3.52 -22.07
CA VAL A 699 -29.34 3.71 -22.41
C VAL A 699 -28.61 2.37 -22.42
N GLU A 700 -27.83 2.12 -23.45
CA GLU A 700 -26.86 1.03 -23.52
C GLU A 700 -25.49 1.60 -23.14
N ILE A 701 -24.80 0.95 -22.22
CA ILE A 701 -23.52 1.38 -21.71
C ILE A 701 -22.52 0.22 -21.89
N ASN A 702 -21.48 0.45 -22.65
CA ASN A 702 -20.33 -0.44 -22.68
C ASN A 702 -19.24 0.14 -21.77
N TRP A 703 -18.99 -0.49 -20.62
CA TRP A 703 -17.96 -0.09 -19.70
C TRP A 703 -16.85 -1.13 -19.66
N ARG A 704 -15.69 -0.81 -20.22
CA ARG A 704 -14.51 -1.72 -20.28
C ARG A 704 -14.90 -3.12 -20.80
N ASN A 705 -15.65 -3.17 -21.92
CA ASN A 705 -16.20 -4.39 -22.52
C ASN A 705 -17.32 -5.11 -21.72
N ARG A 706 -17.81 -4.51 -20.63
CA ARG A 706 -19.01 -4.97 -19.94
C ARG A 706 -20.21 -4.19 -20.42
N MET A 707 -21.18 -4.88 -21.01
CA MET A 707 -22.44 -4.27 -21.44
C MET A 707 -23.39 -4.15 -20.25
N MET A 708 -23.92 -2.96 -20.05
CA MET A 708 -24.98 -2.66 -19.09
C MET A 708 -26.15 -2.03 -19.83
N HIS A 709 -27.38 -2.25 -19.35
CA HIS A 709 -28.58 -1.64 -19.84
C HIS A 709 -29.27 -0.85 -18.75
N GLY A 710 -29.68 0.38 -19.05
CA GLY A 710 -30.41 1.26 -18.15
C GLY A 710 -31.77 1.64 -18.71
N GLU A 711 -32.83 1.38 -17.96
CA GLU A 711 -34.18 1.87 -18.27
C GLU A 711 -34.38 3.26 -17.69
N LYS A 712 -34.87 4.20 -18.46
CA LYS A 712 -35.18 5.55 -17.98
C LYS A 712 -36.34 5.51 -16.99
N ILE A 713 -36.17 6.09 -15.82
CA ILE A 713 -37.19 6.13 -14.77
C ILE A 713 -37.71 7.54 -14.50
N GLU A 714 -36.93 8.60 -14.81
CA GLU A 714 -37.33 10.02 -14.76
C GLU A 714 -36.57 10.85 -15.82
#